data_85bad6198711e7d53245e18752d91bde
#
_entry.id   85bad6198711e7d53245e18752d91bde
#
_cell.length_a   1.000
_cell.length_b   1.000
_cell.length_c   1.000
_cell.angle_alpha   90.00
_cell.angle_beta   90.00
_cell.angle_gamma   90.00
#
_symmetry.space_group_name_H-M   'P 1'
#
loop_
_entity.id
_entity.type
_entity.pdbx_description
1 polymer ?
#
loop_
_entity_poly.entity_id
_entity_poly.type
_entity_poly.pdbx_seq_one_letter_code
_entity_poly.pdbx_strand_id
1 'polypeptide(L)'
;MDTVPYAATTKTDMTMKQTLISMALILMLALCAKAQNTQHSYTITGVVADSVTHEGEPYATLTIARADSAANPLKQALTDIKGRFSISSSGTGSYLLMVRSMGRKPMQRAYTVDATTRTIDLGTLLLQDGGNQLETVEVVAYKPLVKADIDKIAYSVEDDPEANTNTVIEMLKKVPMVTVDGQDNIRVNGNSSFKIYVNGKPNNMMTKNPKEVLKSMPASSIKKIEVITNPGPKYDAEGVGGILNIVTEGKGPEGYNATFSGRANNSSYGGGLYATVKQGKLTMSVNYNASSNHSPKGYTYSDRSQIGTDGTVTSSTVADGYTKGHSLWQGGDVEASYEIDTLRLITGSFSLSKFSSKRDALNTAFSTVPATGQRLYGYRSPSYSKESWDDYSASLDYQRSFSVKDRLLTLSYRLESSPSTSDSRYLYTDREAADDWQTFIDRMRDQRMDGDENTMEHTFQIDYTTPFAKHHTWEAGVKYILRRNKSDNDRYNLGTGDKDETYDSDNSSHYRHHNDILAAYTGYGLTLDKWSARLGLRYEHTLQKVEYLLGRGTNFYKNFDDLVPSARLGYKFSDATNLSLGYKMRINRPGIWYLNPYLDDRIPDAISQGNPNLDTEKSHAVDLQFSSYNSKLTYTLTGTYRFVNNSIESVDRLVNDRDIEGLPNPTGKDVIYSSYANIGHIQYAGLMAYANWTPITNTRITLNGSVGYSHMSDGQSLRNHGWCTNIDASLQQTFAKTWIFNASYYVQTPQPTLQGKDARYQWYNFSLSKSFMDKRLTLTAYIINPFGKRYFCYRSETVANNFRTTASSSWCQLYYGVSVRFRIGKLKASVKHTERTVENNDVKQGGGGGKG
;
A
#
# COMPACT_ATOMS: atom_id res chain seq x y z
N MET A 1 -19.36 -36.98 13.88
CA MET A 1 -20.73 -37.20 13.41
C MET A 1 -21.56 -36.09 14.03
N ASP A 2 -21.87 -35.11 13.26
CA ASP A 2 -22.99 -34.19 13.44
C ASP A 2 -23.13 -33.42 12.14
N THR A 3 -24.02 -33.88 11.33
CA THR A 3 -24.38 -33.33 10.02
C THR A 3 -25.20 -32.08 10.25
N VAL A 4 -24.69 -30.91 9.87
CA VAL A 4 -25.46 -29.69 9.79
C VAL A 4 -26.15 -29.61 8.43
N PRO A 5 -27.48 -29.56 8.37
CA PRO A 5 -28.19 -29.49 7.10
C PRO A 5 -27.99 -28.16 6.40
N TYR A 6 -27.76 -28.23 5.12
CA TYR A 6 -27.66 -27.11 4.19
C TYR A 6 -29.06 -26.50 3.98
N ALA A 7 -29.31 -25.32 4.57
CA ALA A 7 -30.53 -24.58 4.26
C ALA A 7 -30.32 -23.76 2.99
N ALA A 8 -31.07 -24.06 1.97
CA ALA A 8 -31.20 -23.29 0.75
C ALA A 8 -31.75 -21.88 1.08
N THR A 9 -30.90 -20.88 0.94
CA THR A 9 -31.32 -19.47 1.00
C THR A 9 -32.03 -19.11 -0.30
N THR A 10 -33.31 -18.84 -0.15
CA THR A 10 -34.24 -18.50 -1.21
C THR A 10 -33.89 -17.19 -1.91
N LYS A 11 -34.21 -17.11 -3.21
CA LYS A 11 -34.04 -15.96 -4.12
C LYS A 11 -34.57 -14.61 -3.62
N THR A 12 -35.34 -14.58 -2.55
CA THR A 12 -35.99 -13.38 -1.99
C THR A 12 -35.03 -12.48 -1.18
N ASP A 13 -33.91 -13.01 -0.66
CA ASP A 13 -32.98 -12.24 0.18
C ASP A 13 -32.00 -11.41 -0.65
N MET A 14 -31.83 -11.75 -1.94
CA MET A 14 -30.93 -11.03 -2.85
C MET A 14 -31.58 -9.75 -3.44
N THR A 15 -32.90 -9.73 -3.61
CA THR A 15 -33.64 -8.56 -4.13
C THR A 15 -33.74 -7.43 -3.08
N MET A 16 -33.89 -7.76 -1.81
CA MET A 16 -34.02 -6.78 -0.74
C MET A 16 -32.67 -6.07 -0.45
N LYS A 17 -31.53 -6.78 -0.58
CA LYS A 17 -30.20 -6.17 -0.43
C LYS A 17 -29.81 -5.30 -1.60
N GLN A 18 -30.23 -5.63 -2.81
CA GLN A 18 -30.04 -4.80 -4.01
C GLN A 18 -30.89 -3.53 -3.96
N THR A 19 -32.11 -3.62 -3.44
CA THR A 19 -33.01 -2.47 -3.25
C THR A 19 -32.49 -1.49 -2.19
N LEU A 20 -31.88 -1.98 -1.12
CA LEU A 20 -31.28 -1.15 -0.06
C LEU A 20 -30.01 -0.40 -0.54
N ILE A 21 -29.18 -1.03 -1.36
CA ILE A 21 -27.99 -0.38 -1.96
C ILE A 21 -28.43 0.67 -2.98
N SER A 22 -29.45 0.37 -3.79
CA SER A 22 -29.99 1.32 -4.76
C SER A 22 -30.70 2.49 -4.06
N MET A 23 -31.42 2.27 -2.97
CA MET A 23 -32.00 3.34 -2.15
C MET A 23 -30.94 4.20 -1.45
N ALA A 24 -29.84 3.63 -1.00
CA ALA A 24 -28.73 4.40 -0.41
C ALA A 24 -28.02 5.27 -1.44
N LEU A 25 -27.86 4.78 -2.68
CA LEU A 25 -27.29 5.55 -3.80
C LEU A 25 -28.23 6.68 -4.25
N ILE A 26 -29.54 6.43 -4.30
CA ILE A 26 -30.57 7.43 -4.64
C ILE A 26 -30.70 8.47 -3.52
N LEU A 27 -30.55 8.07 -2.25
CA LEU A 27 -30.56 8.99 -1.13
C LEU A 27 -29.31 9.90 -1.10
N MET A 28 -28.14 9.39 -1.53
CA MET A 28 -26.94 10.22 -1.74
C MET A 28 -27.11 11.22 -2.90
N LEU A 29 -27.74 10.81 -3.99
CA LEU A 29 -28.05 11.72 -5.11
C LEU A 29 -29.11 12.75 -4.77
N ALA A 30 -30.10 12.40 -3.94
CA ALA A 30 -31.15 13.33 -3.48
C ALA A 30 -30.64 14.37 -2.48
N LEU A 31 -29.59 14.06 -1.71
CA LEU A 31 -28.93 15.02 -0.80
C LEU A 31 -28.08 16.08 -1.55
N CYS A 32 -27.66 15.80 -2.78
CA CYS A 32 -26.98 16.79 -3.63
C CYS A 32 -27.93 17.76 -4.37
N ALA A 33 -29.24 17.48 -4.41
CA ALA A 33 -30.21 18.26 -5.20
C ALA A 33 -30.96 19.35 -4.39
N LYS A 34 -30.66 19.53 -3.12
CA LYS A 34 -31.30 20.59 -2.31
C LYS A 34 -30.30 21.61 -1.79
N ALA A 35 -29.76 22.46 -2.65
CA ALA A 35 -29.17 23.74 -2.25
C ALA A 35 -29.27 24.78 -3.36
N GLN A 36 -30.47 25.01 -3.87
CA GLN A 36 -30.81 26.33 -4.45
C GLN A 36 -31.73 27.04 -3.46
N ASN A 37 -31.15 27.55 -2.37
CA ASN A 37 -31.78 28.59 -1.61
C ASN A 37 -31.57 29.90 -2.37
N THR A 38 -32.61 30.48 -2.91
CA THR A 38 -32.63 31.89 -3.36
C THR A 38 -32.44 32.74 -2.10
N GLN A 39 -31.18 32.96 -1.72
CA GLN A 39 -30.83 33.85 -0.62
C GLN A 39 -31.17 35.27 -1.05
N HIS A 40 -32.01 35.93 -0.26
CA HIS A 40 -32.32 37.37 -0.37
C HIS A 40 -30.99 38.14 -0.37
N SER A 41 -30.68 38.88 -1.45
CA SER A 41 -29.46 39.69 -1.56
C SER A 41 -29.77 41.18 -1.25
N TYR A 42 -28.88 41.77 -0.48
CA TYR A 42 -28.94 43.18 -0.14
C TYR A 42 -27.58 43.84 -0.30
N THR A 43 -27.55 45.18 -0.41
CA THR A 43 -26.35 45.99 -0.49
C THR A 43 -26.29 47.02 0.62
N ILE A 44 -25.20 47.10 1.34
CA ILE A 44 -24.93 48.19 2.28
C ILE A 44 -23.97 49.22 1.67
N THR A 45 -24.27 50.50 1.85
CA THR A 45 -23.47 51.60 1.36
C THR A 45 -23.18 52.60 2.52
N GLY A 46 -22.15 53.40 2.32
CA GLY A 46 -21.82 54.42 3.29
C GLY A 46 -20.45 55.03 3.00
N VAL A 47 -19.99 55.93 3.89
CA VAL A 47 -18.68 56.55 3.85
C VAL A 47 -18.01 56.38 5.21
N VAL A 48 -16.74 55.96 5.20
CA VAL A 48 -15.89 55.96 6.39
C VAL A 48 -15.03 57.20 6.34
N ALA A 49 -15.04 58.01 7.39
CA ALA A 49 -14.30 59.26 7.45
C ALA A 49 -13.61 59.43 8.82
N ASP A 50 -12.56 60.24 8.82
CA ASP A 50 -11.88 60.67 10.05
C ASP A 50 -12.82 61.51 10.92
N SER A 51 -12.84 61.30 12.22
CA SER A 51 -13.75 62.01 13.16
C SER A 51 -13.35 63.48 13.41
N VAL A 52 -12.13 63.89 13.05
CA VAL A 52 -11.63 65.28 13.28
C VAL A 52 -11.57 66.06 11.96
N THR A 53 -11.02 65.47 10.91
CA THR A 53 -10.84 66.13 9.60
C THR A 53 -12.08 65.98 8.69
N HIS A 54 -12.97 65.03 8.96
CA HIS A 54 -14.09 64.63 8.11
C HIS A 54 -13.72 64.24 6.70
N GLU A 55 -12.42 64.02 6.43
CA GLU A 55 -11.93 63.45 5.17
C GLU A 55 -12.20 61.95 5.11
N GLY A 56 -12.49 61.44 3.90
CA GLY A 56 -12.77 59.99 3.70
C GLY A 56 -11.56 59.11 3.99
N GLU A 57 -11.72 58.08 4.78
CA GLU A 57 -10.65 57.14 5.17
C GLU A 57 -10.41 56.12 4.05
N PRO A 58 -9.30 56.21 3.33
CA PRO A 58 -9.02 55.30 2.21
C PRO A 58 -8.61 53.91 2.69
N TYR A 59 -9.06 52.90 1.95
CA TYR A 59 -8.71 51.50 2.18
C TYR A 59 -8.99 50.96 3.59
N ALA A 60 -9.95 51.52 4.32
CA ALA A 60 -10.44 50.96 5.57
C ALA A 60 -11.11 49.61 5.32
N THR A 61 -10.79 48.65 6.15
CA THR A 61 -11.32 47.29 6.05
C THR A 61 -12.68 47.20 6.72
N LEU A 62 -13.69 46.76 5.97
CA LEU A 62 -15.07 46.52 6.39
C LEU A 62 -15.32 45.03 6.47
N THR A 63 -15.85 44.57 7.60
CA THR A 63 -16.17 43.15 7.82
C THR A 63 -17.61 43.01 8.26
N ILE A 64 -18.40 42.20 7.54
CA ILE A 64 -19.78 41.87 7.92
C ILE A 64 -19.78 40.54 8.65
N ALA A 65 -20.42 40.50 9.81
CA ALA A 65 -20.70 39.28 10.56
C ALA A 65 -22.17 39.27 11.05
N ARG A 66 -22.69 38.10 11.44
CA ARG A 66 -23.98 38.04 12.15
C ARG A 66 -23.81 38.57 13.57
N ALA A 67 -24.84 39.26 14.10
CA ALA A 67 -24.77 39.82 15.43
C ALA A 67 -24.61 38.77 16.54
N ASP A 68 -25.12 37.54 16.31
CA ASP A 68 -25.04 36.39 17.23
C ASP A 68 -23.71 35.61 17.07
N SER A 69 -22.92 35.91 16.05
CA SER A 69 -21.68 35.18 15.71
C SER A 69 -20.60 36.13 15.14
N ALA A 70 -20.30 37.19 15.89
CA ALA A 70 -19.37 38.25 15.49
C ALA A 70 -17.95 37.76 15.18
N ALA A 71 -17.53 36.61 15.69
CA ALA A 71 -16.23 35.98 15.45
C ALA A 71 -16.11 35.33 14.06
N ASN A 72 -17.23 35.10 13.36
CA ASN A 72 -17.27 34.45 12.06
C ASN A 72 -17.64 35.43 10.94
N PRO A 73 -16.68 36.05 10.23
CA PRO A 73 -16.96 37.01 9.18
C PRO A 73 -17.67 36.36 8.00
N LEU A 74 -18.73 36.98 7.51
CA LEU A 74 -19.47 36.55 6.32
C LEU A 74 -18.90 37.19 5.06
N LYS A 75 -18.42 38.43 5.11
CA LYS A 75 -17.89 39.15 3.97
C LYS A 75 -16.96 40.29 4.41
N GLN A 76 -15.97 40.59 3.55
CA GLN A 76 -15.05 41.71 3.74
C GLN A 76 -14.96 42.56 2.48
N ALA A 77 -14.71 43.84 2.63
CA ALA A 77 -14.45 44.81 1.56
C ALA A 77 -13.55 45.95 2.06
N LEU A 78 -13.08 46.77 1.13
CA LEU A 78 -12.29 47.97 1.42
C LEU A 78 -13.06 49.21 0.98
N THR A 79 -12.82 50.35 1.64
CA THR A 79 -13.23 51.64 1.14
C THR A 79 -12.42 52.10 -0.06
N ASP A 80 -13.02 52.96 -0.91
CA ASP A 80 -12.30 53.58 -2.00
C ASP A 80 -11.39 54.75 -1.47
N ILE A 81 -10.69 55.44 -2.36
CA ILE A 81 -9.79 56.53 -2.00
C ILE A 81 -10.49 57.73 -1.35
N LYS A 82 -11.87 57.77 -1.41
CA LYS A 82 -12.69 58.80 -0.78
C LYS A 82 -13.47 58.24 0.43
N GLY A 83 -13.06 57.06 0.94
CA GLY A 83 -13.69 56.40 2.09
C GLY A 83 -15.06 55.80 1.81
N ARG A 84 -15.54 55.72 0.53
CA ARG A 84 -16.88 55.17 0.20
C ARG A 84 -16.81 53.66 0.06
N PHE A 85 -17.88 53.00 0.45
CA PHE A 85 -18.03 51.57 0.27
C PHE A 85 -19.43 51.17 -0.23
N SER A 86 -19.45 50.03 -0.94
CA SER A 86 -20.66 49.35 -1.35
C SER A 86 -20.41 47.85 -1.27
N ILE A 87 -21.12 47.16 -0.39
CA ILE A 87 -20.94 45.73 -0.11
C ILE A 87 -22.27 45.01 -0.29
N SER A 88 -22.32 44.08 -1.25
CA SER A 88 -23.47 43.19 -1.43
C SER A 88 -23.26 41.92 -0.61
N SER A 89 -24.29 41.52 0.16
CA SER A 89 -24.31 40.28 0.95
C SER A 89 -25.68 39.61 0.83
N SER A 90 -25.88 38.46 1.47
CA SER A 90 -27.14 37.71 1.38
C SER A 90 -27.63 37.24 2.75
N GLY A 91 -28.95 37.11 2.88
CA GLY A 91 -29.64 36.64 4.10
C GLY A 91 -30.44 37.74 4.81
N THR A 92 -31.32 37.35 5.72
CA THR A 92 -32.13 38.26 6.60
C THR A 92 -31.66 38.06 8.03
N GLY A 93 -31.88 39.08 8.89
CA GLY A 93 -31.54 39.05 10.32
C GLY A 93 -30.72 40.26 10.76
N SER A 94 -30.12 40.18 11.93
CA SER A 94 -29.30 41.24 12.53
C SER A 94 -27.81 40.98 12.22
N TYR A 95 -27.13 41.99 11.74
CA TYR A 95 -25.75 41.97 11.33
C TYR A 95 -24.93 43.06 12.01
N LEU A 96 -23.62 42.86 12.04
CA LEU A 96 -22.64 43.78 12.57
C LEU A 96 -21.64 44.12 11.47
N LEU A 97 -21.51 45.42 11.14
CA LEU A 97 -20.43 45.92 10.31
C LEU A 97 -19.29 46.38 11.22
N MET A 98 -18.15 45.76 11.10
CA MET A 98 -16.90 46.12 11.77
C MET A 98 -16.02 46.89 10.78
N VAL A 99 -15.54 48.10 11.19
CA VAL A 99 -14.67 48.97 10.40
C VAL A 99 -13.33 49.08 11.10
N ARG A 100 -12.26 48.84 10.38
CA ARG A 100 -10.87 48.94 10.87
C ARG A 100 -10.00 49.71 9.85
N SER A 101 -9.21 50.66 10.34
CA SER A 101 -8.19 51.32 9.56
C SER A 101 -6.90 51.47 10.38
N MET A 102 -5.75 51.55 9.71
CA MET A 102 -4.45 51.64 10.38
C MET A 102 -4.33 52.98 11.17
N GLY A 103 -3.97 52.86 12.43
CA GLY A 103 -3.87 54.05 13.30
C GLY A 103 -5.22 54.57 13.85
N ARG A 104 -6.34 53.89 13.57
CA ARG A 104 -7.70 54.27 14.04
C ARG A 104 -8.27 53.26 15.04
N LYS A 105 -9.12 53.73 15.95
CA LYS A 105 -9.90 52.83 16.83
C LYS A 105 -10.90 52.04 16.00
N PRO A 106 -10.98 50.66 16.18
CA PRO A 106 -11.99 49.85 15.51
C PRO A 106 -13.40 50.35 15.88
N MET A 107 -14.28 50.41 14.89
CA MET A 107 -15.67 50.79 15.03
C MET A 107 -16.58 49.64 14.66
N GLN A 108 -17.74 49.53 15.34
CA GLN A 108 -18.78 48.55 15.04
C GLN A 108 -20.13 49.21 14.85
N ARG A 109 -20.90 48.82 13.83
CA ARG A 109 -22.22 49.33 13.52
C ARG A 109 -23.17 48.14 13.30
N ALA A 110 -24.19 48.03 14.16
CA ALA A 110 -25.24 47.07 13.99
C ALA A 110 -26.28 47.55 12.95
N TYR A 111 -26.81 46.64 12.14
CA TYR A 111 -27.90 46.89 11.20
C TYR A 111 -28.76 45.64 11.03
N THR A 112 -30.03 45.81 10.57
CA THR A 112 -30.95 44.70 10.39
C THR A 112 -31.43 44.66 8.95
N VAL A 113 -31.54 43.43 8.41
CA VAL A 113 -32.02 43.15 7.06
C VAL A 113 -33.31 42.34 7.16
N ASP A 114 -34.38 42.85 6.61
CA ASP A 114 -35.65 42.12 6.45
C ASP A 114 -35.79 41.57 5.01
N ALA A 115 -36.88 40.83 4.75
CA ALA A 115 -37.08 40.19 3.44
C ALA A 115 -37.38 41.18 2.30
N THR A 116 -37.63 42.46 2.61
CA THR A 116 -37.91 43.50 1.63
C THR A 116 -36.72 44.42 1.38
N THR A 117 -35.73 44.40 2.26
CA THR A 117 -34.57 45.28 2.23
C THR A 117 -33.64 44.96 1.04
N ARG A 118 -33.45 45.92 0.14
CA ARG A 118 -32.55 45.80 -1.01
C ARG A 118 -31.27 46.60 -0.81
N THR A 119 -31.36 47.76 -0.23
CA THR A 119 -30.21 48.62 0.02
C THR A 119 -30.33 49.28 1.40
N ILE A 120 -29.23 49.34 2.13
CA ILE A 120 -29.11 49.98 3.44
C ILE A 120 -27.97 51.01 3.34
N ASP A 121 -28.28 52.29 3.50
CA ASP A 121 -27.27 53.35 3.65
C ASP A 121 -26.97 53.52 5.13
N LEU A 122 -25.71 53.25 5.51
CA LEU A 122 -25.23 53.38 6.90
C LEU A 122 -24.71 54.79 7.19
N GLY A 123 -24.79 55.74 6.20
CA GLY A 123 -24.34 57.10 6.31
C GLY A 123 -22.82 57.22 6.50
N THR A 124 -22.39 58.28 7.18
CA THR A 124 -20.96 58.51 7.46
C THR A 124 -20.56 57.86 8.77
N LEU A 125 -19.58 56.98 8.72
CA LEU A 125 -19.01 56.25 9.87
C LEU A 125 -17.68 56.95 10.26
N LEU A 126 -17.65 57.58 11.44
CA LEU A 126 -16.52 58.38 11.89
C LEU A 126 -15.55 57.57 12.73
N LEU A 127 -14.30 57.42 12.29
CA LEU A 127 -13.22 56.71 12.98
C LEU A 127 -12.40 57.70 13.83
N GLN A 128 -12.20 57.34 15.09
CA GLN A 128 -11.35 58.10 16.03
C GLN A 128 -9.90 57.67 15.96
N ASP A 129 -8.95 58.59 16.25
CA ASP A 129 -7.56 58.23 16.37
C ASP A 129 -7.31 57.20 17.48
N GLY A 130 -6.60 56.13 17.13
CA GLY A 130 -6.13 55.10 18.03
C GLY A 130 -4.77 55.46 18.58
N GLY A 131 -4.67 55.96 19.81
CA GLY A 131 -3.37 56.13 20.47
C GLY A 131 -2.59 54.79 20.48
N ASN A 132 -1.37 54.83 20.04
CA ASN A 132 -0.36 53.78 19.87
C ASN A 132 -0.65 52.46 20.57
N GLN A 133 -1.18 51.51 19.84
CA GLN A 133 -0.86 50.07 19.97
C GLN A 133 -0.84 49.46 18.56
N LEU A 134 0.38 49.22 18.07
CA LEU A 134 0.62 48.43 16.86
C LEU A 134 0.26 46.93 17.18
N GLU A 135 -1.00 46.58 17.05
CA GLU A 135 -1.34 45.20 16.83
C GLU A 135 -1.04 44.86 15.37
N THR A 136 -0.07 44.00 15.17
CA THR A 136 0.28 43.46 13.88
C THR A 136 -0.94 42.74 13.31
N VAL A 137 -1.61 43.32 12.32
CA VAL A 137 -2.64 42.58 11.55
C VAL A 137 -1.89 41.64 10.63
N GLU A 138 -1.76 40.43 11.07
CA GLU A 138 -1.28 39.34 10.23
C GLU A 138 -2.36 39.04 9.19
N VAL A 139 -2.17 39.50 7.97
CA VAL A 139 -2.95 39.10 6.81
C VAL A 139 -2.54 37.65 6.50
N VAL A 140 -3.18 36.67 7.13
CA VAL A 140 -3.00 35.26 6.83
C VAL A 140 -3.67 35.02 5.48
N ALA A 141 -2.89 35.16 4.40
CA ALA A 141 -3.24 34.59 3.13
C ALA A 141 -3.15 33.08 3.31
N TYR A 142 -4.28 32.40 3.42
CA TYR A 142 -4.31 30.93 3.49
C TYR A 142 -3.74 30.38 2.18
N LYS A 143 -2.49 29.96 2.23
CA LYS A 143 -1.92 29.16 1.14
C LYS A 143 -2.67 27.84 1.05
N PRO A 144 -3.01 27.38 -0.15
CA PRO A 144 -3.65 26.07 -0.28
C PRO A 144 -2.68 25.00 0.25
N LEU A 145 -3.17 24.19 1.20
CA LEU A 145 -2.38 23.10 1.81
C LEU A 145 -2.03 22.00 0.81
N VAL A 146 -2.78 21.88 -0.28
CA VAL A 146 -2.57 20.87 -1.31
C VAL A 146 -2.22 21.52 -2.62
N LYS A 147 -1.13 21.06 -3.24
CA LYS A 147 -0.70 21.42 -4.58
C LYS A 147 -0.58 20.16 -5.43
N ALA A 148 -1.24 20.15 -6.57
CA ALA A 148 -1.15 19.06 -7.51
C ALA A 148 -0.17 19.41 -8.64
N ASP A 149 0.86 18.59 -8.78
CA ASP A 149 1.78 18.60 -9.92
C ASP A 149 1.45 17.39 -10.82
N ILE A 150 2.08 17.29 -11.99
CA ILE A 150 1.76 16.26 -12.99
C ILE A 150 1.97 14.83 -12.49
N ASP A 151 3.01 14.60 -11.71
CA ASP A 151 3.46 13.29 -11.26
C ASP A 151 3.28 13.07 -9.76
N LYS A 152 2.90 14.13 -9.05
CA LYS A 152 2.77 14.11 -7.60
C LYS A 152 1.73 15.08 -7.07
N ILE A 153 1.25 14.76 -5.90
CA ILE A 153 0.42 15.64 -5.08
C ILE A 153 1.25 16.02 -3.86
N ALA A 154 1.39 17.30 -3.59
CA ALA A 154 2.11 17.82 -2.44
C ALA A 154 1.15 18.39 -1.40
N TYR A 155 1.26 17.91 -0.17
CA TYR A 155 0.58 18.47 1.00
C TYR A 155 1.56 19.28 1.82
N SER A 156 1.30 20.60 1.99
CA SER A 156 2.14 21.48 2.81
C SER A 156 1.86 21.23 4.29
N VAL A 157 2.80 20.57 4.97
CA VAL A 157 2.71 20.31 6.41
C VAL A 157 3.13 21.56 7.20
N GLU A 158 4.10 22.33 6.70
CA GLU A 158 4.58 23.56 7.34
C GLU A 158 3.47 24.63 7.47
N ASP A 159 2.55 24.69 6.50
CA ASP A 159 1.44 25.65 6.48
C ASP A 159 0.19 25.13 7.25
N ASP A 160 0.20 23.87 7.75
CA ASP A 160 -0.91 23.30 8.53
C ASP A 160 -0.75 23.61 10.03
N PRO A 161 -1.67 24.35 10.65
CA PRO A 161 -1.59 24.69 12.07
C PRO A 161 -1.48 23.48 13.01
N GLU A 162 -2.01 22.33 12.62
CA GLU A 162 -1.95 21.11 13.42
C GLU A 162 -0.57 20.41 13.35
N ALA A 163 0.33 20.81 12.45
CA ALA A 163 1.67 20.23 12.35
C ALA A 163 2.49 20.38 13.65
N ASN A 164 2.26 21.45 14.41
CA ASN A 164 2.95 21.69 15.68
C ASN A 164 2.59 20.70 16.79
N THR A 165 1.45 20.03 16.69
CA THR A 165 0.92 19.14 17.72
C THR A 165 0.82 17.68 17.30
N ASN A 166 0.86 17.40 16.00
CA ASN A 166 0.65 16.09 15.42
C ASN A 166 1.97 15.39 15.06
N THR A 167 1.89 14.09 14.88
CA THR A 167 2.96 13.27 14.28
C THR A 167 2.77 13.19 12.76
N VAL A 168 3.80 12.74 12.04
CA VAL A 168 3.72 12.60 10.58
C VAL A 168 2.59 11.66 10.17
N ILE A 169 2.37 10.57 10.88
CA ILE A 169 1.27 9.63 10.56
C ILE A 169 -0.12 10.26 10.76
N GLU A 170 -0.26 11.19 11.70
CA GLU A 170 -1.50 11.95 11.88
C GLU A 170 -1.71 12.93 10.72
N MET A 171 -0.63 13.54 10.23
CA MET A 171 -0.70 14.39 9.04
C MET A 171 -1.00 13.60 7.77
N LEU A 172 -0.49 12.36 7.64
CA LEU A 172 -0.82 11.49 6.52
C LEU A 172 -2.31 11.25 6.35
N LYS A 173 -3.07 11.28 7.43
CA LYS A 173 -4.54 11.19 7.38
C LYS A 173 -5.18 12.35 6.62
N LYS A 174 -4.47 13.47 6.43
CA LYS A 174 -4.91 14.65 5.69
C LYS A 174 -4.37 14.69 4.26
N VAL A 175 -3.38 13.85 3.95
CA VAL A 175 -2.74 13.83 2.64
C VAL A 175 -3.65 13.16 1.62
N PRO A 176 -3.93 13.80 0.47
CA PRO A 176 -4.70 13.18 -0.59
C PRO A 176 -4.08 11.87 -1.07
N MET A 177 -4.92 10.91 -1.43
CA MET A 177 -4.53 9.57 -1.89
C MET A 177 -3.79 8.72 -0.85
N VAL A 178 -3.70 9.14 0.40
CA VAL A 178 -3.18 8.35 1.51
C VAL A 178 -4.32 8.02 2.48
N THR A 179 -4.46 6.75 2.80
CA THR A 179 -5.37 6.29 3.84
C THR A 179 -4.56 5.72 5.00
N VAL A 180 -4.97 6.03 6.20
CA VAL A 180 -4.38 5.49 7.43
C VAL A 180 -5.54 4.96 8.27
N ASP A 181 -5.59 3.65 8.46
CA ASP A 181 -6.65 3.01 9.22
C ASP A 181 -6.50 3.21 10.75
N GLY A 182 -7.46 2.69 11.52
CA GLY A 182 -7.46 2.80 12.99
C GLY A 182 -6.31 2.07 13.68
N GLN A 183 -5.62 1.18 12.98
CA GLN A 183 -4.39 0.52 13.43
C GLN A 183 -3.12 1.19 12.89
N ASP A 184 -3.28 2.33 12.22
CA ASP A 184 -2.23 3.11 11.56
C ASP A 184 -1.55 2.37 10.40
N ASN A 185 -2.24 1.41 9.77
CA ASN A 185 -1.76 0.86 8.50
C ASN A 185 -1.99 1.89 7.39
N ILE A 186 -0.96 2.09 6.59
CA ILE A 186 -0.94 3.12 5.56
C ILE A 186 -1.21 2.46 4.20
N ARG A 187 -2.04 3.10 3.39
CA ARG A 187 -2.21 2.77 1.97
C ARG A 187 -2.01 4.01 1.13
N VAL A 188 -1.33 3.88 0.03
CA VAL A 188 -1.11 4.95 -0.95
C VAL A 188 -1.84 4.56 -2.23
N ASN A 189 -2.72 5.42 -2.70
CA ASN A 189 -3.58 5.16 -3.86
C ASN A 189 -4.34 3.80 -3.76
N GLY A 190 -4.80 3.48 -2.53
CA GLY A 190 -5.49 2.22 -2.24
C GLY A 190 -4.59 0.99 -2.10
N ASN A 191 -3.29 1.12 -2.34
CA ASN A 191 -2.34 0.02 -2.32
C ASN A 191 -1.53 0.03 -1.03
N SER A 192 -1.39 -1.12 -0.37
CA SER A 192 -0.52 -1.32 0.80
C SER A 192 0.95 -1.50 0.41
N SER A 193 1.23 -1.84 -0.85
CA SER A 193 2.59 -1.93 -1.39
C SER A 193 2.99 -0.58 -1.97
N PHE A 194 3.66 0.24 -1.18
CA PHE A 194 4.20 1.54 -1.57
C PHE A 194 5.58 1.74 -0.96
N LYS A 195 6.34 2.69 -1.48
CA LYS A 195 7.63 3.06 -0.95
C LYS A 195 7.60 4.40 -0.25
N ILE A 196 8.37 4.55 0.82
CA ILE A 196 8.55 5.83 1.49
C ILE A 196 9.91 6.41 1.10
N TYR A 197 9.84 7.64 0.63
CA TYR A 197 11.00 8.45 0.33
C TYR A 197 11.09 9.60 1.33
N VAL A 198 12.30 9.99 1.64
CA VAL A 198 12.58 11.20 2.42
C VAL A 198 13.46 12.11 1.56
N ASN A 199 12.95 13.31 1.26
CA ASN A 199 13.62 14.27 0.38
C ASN A 199 13.97 13.69 -1.01
N GLY A 200 13.05 12.89 -1.56
CA GLY A 200 13.19 12.27 -2.87
C GLY A 200 13.96 10.95 -2.89
N LYS A 201 14.29 10.37 -1.72
CA LYS A 201 15.07 9.15 -1.57
C LYS A 201 14.30 8.03 -0.96
N PRO A 202 14.48 6.79 -1.46
CA PRO A 202 13.98 5.62 -0.78
C PRO A 202 14.55 5.57 0.65
N ASN A 203 13.68 5.42 1.62
CA ASN A 203 14.05 5.14 2.99
C ASN A 203 13.55 3.76 3.36
N ASN A 204 14.47 2.79 3.41
CA ASN A 204 14.15 1.38 3.67
C ASN A 204 13.57 1.17 5.06
N MET A 205 14.09 1.89 6.05
CA MET A 205 13.55 1.86 7.40
C MET A 205 12.09 2.26 7.44
N MET A 206 11.75 3.38 6.79
CA MET A 206 10.37 3.86 6.72
C MET A 206 9.51 2.97 5.83
N THR A 207 10.07 2.38 4.78
CA THR A 207 9.33 1.47 3.88
C THR A 207 9.03 0.12 4.55
N LYS A 208 10.00 -0.45 5.28
CA LYS A 208 9.81 -1.71 6.01
C LYS A 208 8.94 -1.54 7.27
N ASN A 209 9.03 -0.40 7.96
CA ASN A 209 8.31 -0.09 9.19
C ASN A 209 7.63 1.29 9.18
N PRO A 210 6.78 1.60 8.19
CA PRO A 210 6.25 2.95 7.99
C PRO A 210 5.47 3.47 9.19
N LYS A 211 4.72 2.59 9.81
CA LYS A 211 3.85 2.87 10.94
C LYS A 211 4.61 3.41 12.15
N GLU A 212 5.62 2.69 12.61
CA GLU A 212 6.33 3.04 13.85
C GLU A 212 7.21 4.26 13.66
N VAL A 213 7.86 4.38 12.50
CA VAL A 213 8.72 5.53 12.20
C VAL A 213 7.91 6.81 12.07
N LEU A 214 6.84 6.80 11.27
CA LEU A 214 6.02 8.00 11.02
C LEU A 214 5.21 8.43 12.23
N LYS A 215 4.89 7.51 13.14
CA LYS A 215 4.33 7.82 14.45
C LYS A 215 5.31 8.56 15.37
N SER A 216 6.59 8.22 15.25
CA SER A 216 7.61 8.81 16.11
C SER A 216 8.07 10.18 15.62
N MET A 217 7.89 10.49 14.34
CA MET A 217 8.29 11.75 13.75
C MET A 217 7.28 12.86 14.05
N PRO A 218 7.70 13.98 14.67
CA PRO A 218 6.83 15.14 14.83
C PRO A 218 6.58 15.78 13.46
N ALA A 219 5.34 16.15 13.18
CA ALA A 219 4.98 16.76 11.91
C ALA A 219 5.65 18.13 11.69
N SER A 220 6.00 18.84 12.76
CA SER A 220 6.76 20.09 12.71
C SER A 220 8.16 19.95 12.12
N SER A 221 8.67 18.73 11.94
CA SER A 221 9.94 18.47 11.23
C SER A 221 9.78 18.34 9.72
N ILE A 222 8.55 18.35 9.21
CA ILE A 222 8.20 18.08 7.83
C ILE A 222 7.74 19.37 7.16
N LYS A 223 8.32 19.65 6.00
CA LYS A 223 7.88 20.78 5.15
C LYS A 223 6.63 20.41 4.37
N LYS A 224 6.67 19.28 3.68
CA LYS A 224 5.56 18.78 2.87
C LYS A 224 5.63 17.27 2.72
N ILE A 225 4.51 16.67 2.38
CA ILE A 225 4.40 15.27 2.01
C ILE A 225 3.94 15.20 0.56
N GLU A 226 4.67 14.48 -0.28
CA GLU A 226 4.35 14.31 -1.70
C GLU A 226 3.94 12.86 -1.96
N VAL A 227 2.83 12.68 -2.68
CA VAL A 227 2.37 11.37 -3.17
C VAL A 227 2.67 11.30 -4.66
N ILE A 228 3.60 10.42 -5.05
CA ILE A 228 4.03 10.22 -6.43
C ILE A 228 3.32 8.98 -6.95
N THR A 229 2.33 9.17 -7.80
CA THR A 229 1.48 8.09 -8.33
C THR A 229 2.00 7.47 -9.61
N ASN A 230 2.87 8.19 -10.31
CA ASN A 230 3.51 7.73 -11.53
C ASN A 230 5.02 7.98 -11.46
N PRO A 231 5.78 7.06 -10.86
CA PRO A 231 7.23 7.18 -10.80
C PRO A 231 7.85 7.16 -12.20
N GLY A 232 8.77 8.08 -12.45
CA GLY A 232 9.48 8.24 -13.72
C GLY A 232 10.52 7.13 -13.98
N PRO A 233 11.32 7.22 -15.07
CA PRO A 233 12.23 6.16 -15.54
C PRO A 233 13.38 5.85 -14.59
N LYS A 234 13.68 6.71 -13.65
CA LYS A 234 14.68 6.50 -12.59
C LYS A 234 14.29 5.41 -11.57
N TYR A 235 12.99 5.06 -11.53
CA TYR A 235 12.50 4.02 -10.65
C TYR A 235 12.54 2.67 -11.37
N ASP A 236 12.67 1.58 -10.61
CA ASP A 236 12.70 0.24 -11.19
C ASP A 236 11.46 -0.03 -12.06
N ALA A 237 11.66 -0.77 -13.13
CA ALA A 237 10.61 -1.12 -14.10
C ALA A 237 9.52 -2.01 -13.49
N GLU A 238 9.77 -2.60 -12.33
CA GLU A 238 8.85 -3.47 -11.60
C GLU A 238 8.10 -2.77 -10.44
N GLY A 239 6.85 -3.15 -10.29
CA GLY A 239 6.05 -3.38 -9.08
C GLY A 239 5.77 -2.28 -8.08
N VAL A 240 5.94 -0.97 -8.31
CA VAL A 240 5.64 0.04 -7.28
C VAL A 240 4.23 0.63 -7.44
N GLY A 241 3.36 0.41 -6.44
CA GLY A 241 2.00 0.98 -6.38
C GLY A 241 1.94 2.49 -6.15
N GLY A 242 3.08 3.12 -5.78
CA GLY A 242 3.22 4.54 -5.53
C GLY A 242 4.36 4.85 -4.57
N ILE A 243 4.73 6.13 -4.49
CA ILE A 243 5.78 6.61 -3.59
C ILE A 243 5.22 7.70 -2.70
N LEU A 244 5.46 7.59 -1.40
CA LEU A 244 5.19 8.62 -0.42
C LEU A 244 6.50 9.34 -0.10
N ASN A 245 6.70 10.55 -0.61
CA ASN A 245 7.90 11.32 -0.38
C ASN A 245 7.69 12.35 0.74
N ILE A 246 8.41 12.20 1.82
CA ILE A 246 8.38 13.11 2.98
C ILE A 246 9.52 14.13 2.81
N VAL A 247 9.16 15.39 2.58
CA VAL A 247 10.12 16.48 2.45
C VAL A 247 10.27 17.18 3.80
N THR A 248 11.49 17.19 4.33
CA THR A 248 11.82 17.78 5.63
C THR A 248 12.38 19.20 5.49
N GLU A 249 12.32 20.01 6.55
CA GLU A 249 12.95 21.34 6.57
C GLU A 249 14.48 21.27 6.65
N GLY A 250 15.16 22.06 5.85
CA GLY A 250 16.61 22.00 5.64
C GLY A 250 17.50 22.61 6.73
N LYS A 251 16.99 23.32 7.72
CA LYS A 251 17.78 23.95 8.81
C LYS A 251 16.90 24.08 10.05
N GLY A 252 17.15 23.27 11.05
CA GLY A 252 16.48 23.37 12.35
C GLY A 252 17.46 23.16 13.51
N PRO A 253 17.13 23.59 14.73
CA PRO A 253 17.96 23.41 15.91
C PRO A 253 18.17 21.94 16.26
N GLU A 254 19.26 21.64 16.94
CA GLU A 254 19.65 20.35 17.50
C GLU A 254 18.58 19.77 18.45
N GLY A 255 18.59 18.47 18.65
CA GLY A 255 17.66 17.83 19.56
C GLY A 255 17.61 16.32 19.43
N TYR A 256 16.80 15.70 20.29
CA TYR A 256 16.56 14.28 20.27
C TYR A 256 15.05 13.98 20.41
N ASN A 257 14.65 12.84 19.93
CA ASN A 257 13.32 12.27 20.12
C ASN A 257 13.43 10.76 20.31
N ALA A 258 12.69 10.21 21.28
CA ALA A 258 12.57 8.77 21.43
C ALA A 258 11.10 8.40 21.65
N THR A 259 10.68 7.28 21.06
CA THR A 259 9.33 6.73 21.17
C THR A 259 9.42 5.27 21.54
N PHE A 260 8.72 4.90 22.60
CA PHE A 260 8.51 3.52 23.02
C PHE A 260 7.09 3.11 22.67
N SER A 261 6.91 1.93 22.12
CA SER A 261 5.62 1.36 21.80
C SER A 261 5.49 -0.06 22.32
N GLY A 262 4.28 -0.42 22.76
CA GLY A 262 3.92 -1.76 23.15
C GLY A 262 2.52 -2.10 22.69
N ARG A 263 2.29 -3.37 22.35
CA ARG A 263 0.97 -3.87 21.96
C ARG A 263 0.77 -5.28 22.45
N ALA A 264 -0.47 -5.60 22.79
CA ALA A 264 -0.89 -6.96 23.10
C ALA A 264 -2.32 -7.19 22.61
N ASN A 265 -2.56 -8.36 22.07
CA ASN A 265 -3.89 -8.82 21.69
C ASN A 265 -4.03 -10.32 21.99
N ASN A 266 -5.20 -10.87 21.69
CA ASN A 266 -5.51 -12.29 21.93
C ASN A 266 -4.67 -13.28 21.12
N SER A 267 -3.77 -12.84 20.22
CA SER A 267 -2.94 -13.68 19.35
C SER A 267 -1.48 -13.24 19.29
N SER A 268 -1.15 -12.02 19.73
CA SER A 268 0.20 -11.50 19.60
C SER A 268 0.53 -10.45 20.65
N TYR A 269 1.82 -10.31 20.93
CA TYR A 269 2.36 -9.19 21.68
C TYR A 269 3.67 -8.72 21.06
N GLY A 270 4.01 -7.47 21.31
CA GLY A 270 5.24 -6.91 20.77
C GLY A 270 5.49 -5.49 21.26
N GLY A 271 6.66 -4.99 20.95
CA GLY A 271 7.06 -3.64 21.31
C GLY A 271 8.16 -3.11 20.41
N GLY A 272 8.41 -1.82 20.50
CA GLY A 272 9.43 -1.16 19.70
C GLY A 272 9.98 0.09 20.37
N LEU A 273 11.17 0.45 19.93
CA LEU A 273 11.90 1.67 20.24
C LEU A 273 12.26 2.36 18.93
N TYR A 274 12.00 3.64 18.85
CA TYR A 274 12.58 4.52 17.87
C TYR A 274 13.27 5.68 18.57
N ALA A 275 14.49 6.02 18.13
CA ALA A 275 15.19 7.19 18.64
C ALA A 275 15.93 7.90 17.49
N THR A 276 15.97 9.22 17.54
CA THR A 276 16.80 10.02 16.65
C THR A 276 17.44 11.17 17.40
N VAL A 277 18.66 11.49 17.00
CA VAL A 277 19.45 12.61 17.54
C VAL A 277 20.08 13.37 16.40
N LYS A 278 20.03 14.70 16.47
CA LYS A 278 20.79 15.59 15.58
C LYS A 278 21.68 16.50 16.41
N GLN A 279 22.98 16.46 16.12
CA GLN A 279 23.98 17.31 16.74
C GLN A 279 24.92 17.87 15.65
N GLY A 280 24.86 19.18 15.43
CA GLY A 280 25.64 19.84 14.38
C GLY A 280 25.36 19.26 13.00
N LYS A 281 26.39 18.73 12.36
CA LYS A 281 26.35 18.12 11.01
C LYS A 281 25.92 16.65 11.01
N LEU A 282 25.87 16.00 12.17
CA LEU A 282 25.55 14.58 12.30
C LEU A 282 24.10 14.39 12.72
N THR A 283 23.42 13.51 12.01
CA THR A 283 22.10 12.97 12.39
C THR A 283 22.20 11.47 12.50
N MET A 284 21.72 10.89 13.59
CA MET A 284 21.62 9.44 13.78
C MET A 284 20.20 9.06 14.16
N SER A 285 19.72 7.95 13.60
CA SER A 285 18.43 7.34 13.93
C SER A 285 18.61 5.86 14.20
N VAL A 286 17.88 5.36 15.17
CA VAL A 286 17.84 3.94 15.55
C VAL A 286 16.38 3.52 15.66
N ASN A 287 16.04 2.39 15.09
CA ASN A 287 14.74 1.75 15.23
C ASN A 287 14.93 0.28 15.58
N TYR A 288 14.13 -0.24 16.50
CA TYR A 288 14.08 -1.65 16.83
C TYR A 288 12.66 -2.06 17.18
N ASN A 289 12.21 -3.18 16.65
CA ASN A 289 10.89 -3.73 16.93
C ASN A 289 11.00 -5.25 17.10
N ALA A 290 10.17 -5.81 17.99
CA ALA A 290 10.01 -7.24 18.15
C ALA A 290 8.53 -7.59 18.34
N SER A 291 8.11 -8.72 17.79
CA SER A 291 6.74 -9.23 17.97
C SER A 291 6.72 -10.76 17.97
N SER A 292 5.94 -11.30 18.88
CA SER A 292 5.65 -12.72 18.98
C SER A 292 4.18 -12.94 18.61
N ASN A 293 3.92 -13.88 17.71
CA ASN A 293 2.59 -14.22 17.25
C ASN A 293 2.30 -15.68 17.53
N HIS A 294 1.15 -15.95 18.11
CA HIS A 294 0.61 -17.27 18.30
C HIS A 294 -0.59 -17.44 17.36
N SER A 295 -0.45 -18.30 16.36
CA SER A 295 -1.53 -18.58 15.42
C SER A 295 -2.42 -19.68 15.97
N PRO A 296 -3.69 -19.39 16.34
CA PRO A 296 -4.66 -20.43 16.68
C PRO A 296 -4.84 -21.39 15.51
N LYS A 297 -5.46 -22.54 15.76
CA LYS A 297 -5.76 -23.49 14.68
C LYS A 297 -6.48 -22.80 13.53
N GLY A 298 -5.88 -22.85 12.34
CA GLY A 298 -6.53 -22.60 11.07
C GLY A 298 -6.92 -23.92 10.44
N TYR A 299 -8.03 -23.97 9.70
CA TYR A 299 -8.54 -25.18 9.08
C TYR A 299 -8.46 -25.07 7.57
N THR A 300 -8.07 -26.17 6.93
CA THR A 300 -8.04 -26.32 5.48
C THR A 300 -9.04 -27.38 5.04
N TYR A 301 -9.63 -27.21 3.89
CA TYR A 301 -10.49 -28.17 3.22
C TYR A 301 -10.31 -28.03 1.72
N SER A 302 -10.20 -29.15 1.02
CA SER A 302 -10.25 -29.20 -0.43
C SER A 302 -11.06 -30.37 -0.91
N ASP A 303 -11.76 -30.19 -2.03
CA ASP A 303 -12.48 -31.20 -2.76
C ASP A 303 -12.10 -31.09 -4.23
N ARG A 304 -11.46 -32.10 -4.74
CA ARG A 304 -11.03 -32.22 -6.13
C ARG A 304 -11.76 -33.34 -6.82
N SER A 305 -12.55 -33.01 -7.80
CA SER A 305 -13.27 -33.96 -8.65
C SER A 305 -12.57 -34.08 -10.01
N GLN A 306 -12.24 -35.30 -10.41
CA GLN A 306 -11.82 -35.64 -11.77
C GLN A 306 -13.05 -35.85 -12.64
N ILE A 307 -13.02 -35.35 -13.87
CA ILE A 307 -14.16 -35.33 -14.80
C ILE A 307 -13.76 -36.13 -16.04
N GLY A 308 -14.48 -37.19 -16.33
CA GLY A 308 -14.32 -37.98 -17.54
C GLY A 308 -14.73 -37.19 -18.81
N THR A 309 -14.38 -37.75 -19.96
CA THR A 309 -14.72 -37.17 -21.28
C THR A 309 -16.24 -37.08 -21.53
N ASP A 310 -17.03 -37.86 -20.82
CA ASP A 310 -18.50 -37.87 -20.84
C ASP A 310 -19.12 -36.87 -19.84
N GLY A 311 -18.28 -36.12 -19.09
CA GLY A 311 -18.70 -35.18 -18.08
C GLY A 311 -19.05 -35.82 -16.71
N THR A 312 -18.91 -37.14 -16.55
CA THR A 312 -19.13 -37.82 -15.25
C THR A 312 -17.95 -37.61 -14.31
N VAL A 313 -18.22 -37.55 -12.98
CA VAL A 313 -17.14 -37.49 -11.99
C VAL A 313 -16.61 -38.92 -11.78
N THR A 314 -15.37 -39.14 -12.20
CA THR A 314 -14.70 -40.45 -12.13
C THR A 314 -14.07 -40.70 -10.76
N SER A 315 -13.53 -39.67 -10.11
CA SER A 315 -13.04 -39.73 -8.73
C SER A 315 -13.21 -38.41 -8.01
N SER A 316 -13.34 -38.47 -6.70
CA SER A 316 -13.32 -37.29 -5.82
C SER A 316 -12.30 -37.49 -4.71
N THR A 317 -11.35 -36.55 -4.59
CA THR A 317 -10.35 -36.53 -3.52
C THR A 317 -10.69 -35.38 -2.56
N VAL A 318 -11.02 -35.75 -1.34
CA VAL A 318 -11.31 -34.82 -0.26
C VAL A 318 -10.12 -34.78 0.69
N ALA A 319 -9.64 -33.58 1.00
CA ALA A 319 -8.64 -33.38 2.03
C ALA A 319 -9.12 -32.35 3.04
N ASP A 320 -8.95 -32.64 4.32
CA ASP A 320 -9.21 -31.73 5.42
C ASP A 320 -8.06 -31.70 6.41
N GLY A 321 -7.85 -30.57 7.05
CA GLY A 321 -6.73 -30.45 7.95
C GLY A 321 -6.79 -29.22 8.86
N TYR A 322 -5.76 -29.09 9.67
CA TYR A 322 -5.52 -27.87 10.42
C TYR A 322 -4.04 -27.55 10.52
N THR A 323 -3.76 -26.28 10.72
CA THR A 323 -2.42 -25.75 10.99
C THR A 323 -2.46 -24.85 12.22
N LYS A 324 -1.48 -24.97 13.11
CA LYS A 324 -1.23 -24.06 14.23
C LYS A 324 0.25 -23.69 14.28
N GLY A 325 0.60 -22.56 14.84
CA GLY A 325 2.00 -22.18 14.87
C GLY A 325 2.31 -21.04 15.82
N HIS A 326 3.61 -20.80 15.95
CA HIS A 326 4.18 -19.70 16.70
C HIS A 326 5.29 -19.06 15.87
N SER A 327 5.33 -17.73 15.80
CA SER A 327 6.41 -17.01 15.12
C SER A 327 6.93 -15.86 15.98
N LEU A 328 8.23 -15.63 15.87
CA LEU A 328 8.94 -14.49 16.44
C LEU A 328 9.55 -13.68 15.31
N TRP A 329 9.26 -12.40 15.27
CA TRP A 329 9.92 -11.45 14.40
C TRP A 329 10.60 -10.37 15.23
N GLN A 330 11.81 -10.02 14.85
CA GLN A 330 12.56 -8.89 15.40
C GLN A 330 13.34 -8.23 14.30
N GLY A 331 13.43 -6.91 14.34
CA GLY A 331 14.18 -6.17 13.35
C GLY A 331 14.51 -4.78 13.85
N GLY A 332 15.59 -4.24 13.30
CA GLY A 332 16.04 -2.91 13.63
C GLY A 332 16.98 -2.37 12.57
N ASP A 333 17.17 -1.07 12.63
CA ASP A 333 18.04 -0.36 11.72
C ASP A 333 18.68 0.84 12.41
N VAL A 334 19.85 1.16 11.92
CA VAL A 334 20.60 2.36 12.27
C VAL A 334 20.91 3.12 10.99
N GLU A 335 20.66 4.42 11.01
CA GLU A 335 21.02 5.32 9.90
C GLU A 335 21.80 6.49 10.46
N ALA A 336 22.87 6.88 9.77
CA ALA A 336 23.69 8.03 10.07
C ALA A 336 23.87 8.89 8.83
N SER A 337 23.58 10.19 8.94
CA SER A 337 23.79 11.17 7.88
C SER A 337 24.74 12.26 8.34
N TYR A 338 25.75 12.56 7.52
CA TYR A 338 26.76 13.59 7.81
C TYR A 338 26.78 14.66 6.73
N GLU A 339 26.46 15.91 7.10
CA GLU A 339 26.51 17.08 6.24
C GLU A 339 27.97 17.56 6.11
N ILE A 340 28.66 17.14 5.05
CA ILE A 340 30.04 17.60 4.79
C ILE A 340 30.06 19.13 4.73
N ASP A 341 29.16 19.67 3.91
CA ASP A 341 28.86 21.10 3.78
C ASP A 341 27.39 21.30 3.32
N THR A 342 27.03 22.51 2.91
CA THR A 342 25.67 22.85 2.47
C THR A 342 25.24 22.14 1.18
N LEU A 343 26.19 21.64 0.38
CA LEU A 343 25.96 21.03 -0.93
C LEU A 343 26.24 19.51 -0.95
N ARG A 344 26.96 18.97 0.04
CA ARG A 344 27.40 17.59 0.05
C ARG A 344 26.93 16.87 1.30
N LEU A 345 26.38 15.68 1.11
CA LEU A 345 25.83 14.83 2.16
C LEU A 345 26.28 13.39 1.94
N ILE A 346 26.65 12.71 3.01
CA ILE A 346 26.86 11.26 3.04
C ILE A 346 25.82 10.67 3.99
N THR A 347 25.17 9.56 3.58
CA THR A 347 24.26 8.80 4.42
C THR A 347 24.68 7.34 4.39
N GLY A 348 24.87 6.73 5.57
CA GLY A 348 25.08 5.31 5.73
C GLY A 348 23.92 4.69 6.52
N SER A 349 23.46 3.50 6.12
CA SER A 349 22.47 2.75 6.89
C SER A 349 22.87 1.28 7.02
N PHE A 350 22.46 0.69 8.14
CA PHE A 350 22.53 -0.75 8.38
C PHE A 350 21.20 -1.22 8.95
N SER A 351 20.63 -2.27 8.39
CA SER A 351 19.42 -2.90 8.91
C SER A 351 19.59 -4.40 9.08
N LEU A 352 18.90 -4.90 10.09
CA LEU A 352 18.84 -6.31 10.46
C LEU A 352 17.39 -6.69 10.68
N SER A 353 16.95 -7.80 10.13
CA SER A 353 15.65 -8.41 10.42
C SER A 353 15.84 -9.91 10.64
N LYS A 354 15.15 -10.47 11.61
CA LYS A 354 15.17 -11.89 11.94
C LYS A 354 13.76 -12.40 12.17
N PHE A 355 13.42 -13.46 11.48
CA PHE A 355 12.15 -14.16 11.62
C PHE A 355 12.40 -15.61 11.94
N SER A 356 11.63 -16.17 12.87
CA SER A 356 11.56 -17.61 13.10
C SER A 356 10.11 -18.05 13.27
N SER A 357 9.77 -19.19 12.72
CA SER A 357 8.43 -19.78 12.76
C SER A 357 8.53 -21.26 13.06
N LYS A 358 7.61 -21.74 13.89
CA LYS A 358 7.35 -23.16 14.11
C LYS A 358 5.90 -23.44 13.80
N ARG A 359 5.62 -24.47 13.04
CA ARG A 359 4.30 -24.81 12.58
C ARG A 359 4.06 -26.33 12.71
N ASP A 360 2.93 -26.68 13.27
CA ASP A 360 2.41 -28.04 13.27
C ASP A 360 1.17 -28.06 12.39
N ALA A 361 1.06 -29.05 11.53
CA ALA A 361 -0.12 -29.28 10.72
C ALA A 361 -0.52 -30.77 10.73
N LEU A 362 -1.78 -31.01 10.47
CA LEU A 362 -2.31 -32.33 10.21
C LEU A 362 -3.22 -32.21 8.99
N ASN A 363 -2.99 -33.05 8.00
CA ASN A 363 -3.83 -33.19 6.82
C ASN A 363 -4.36 -34.64 6.77
N THR A 364 -5.63 -34.82 6.43
CA THR A 364 -6.25 -36.11 6.18
C THR A 364 -6.82 -36.06 4.77
N ALA A 365 -6.48 -37.02 3.95
CA ALA A 365 -6.95 -37.07 2.57
C ALA A 365 -7.50 -38.45 2.24
N PHE A 366 -8.55 -38.54 1.43
CA PHE A 366 -9.05 -39.75 0.86
C PHE A 366 -9.67 -39.50 -0.51
N SER A 367 -9.53 -40.51 -1.38
CA SER A 367 -10.09 -40.50 -2.72
C SER A 367 -11.11 -41.61 -2.87
N THR A 368 -12.22 -41.35 -3.55
CA THR A 368 -13.31 -42.27 -3.77
C THR A 368 -13.83 -42.20 -5.20
N VAL A 369 -14.43 -43.26 -5.68
CA VAL A 369 -15.27 -43.27 -6.88
C VAL A 369 -16.71 -42.95 -6.48
N PRO A 370 -17.25 -41.75 -6.82
CA PRO A 370 -18.56 -41.29 -6.32
C PRO A 370 -19.72 -42.24 -6.70
N ALA A 371 -19.64 -42.82 -7.89
CA ALA A 371 -20.72 -43.71 -8.41
C ALA A 371 -20.89 -45.01 -7.60
N THR A 372 -19.81 -45.53 -7.01
CA THR A 372 -19.81 -46.81 -6.26
C THR A 372 -19.58 -46.60 -4.78
N GLY A 373 -19.07 -45.47 -4.36
CA GLY A 373 -18.57 -45.23 -3.01
C GLY A 373 -17.26 -45.97 -2.68
N GLN A 374 -16.63 -46.63 -3.67
CA GLN A 374 -15.39 -47.36 -3.48
C GLN A 374 -14.27 -46.37 -3.11
N ARG A 375 -13.56 -46.65 -2.02
CA ARG A 375 -12.37 -45.93 -1.63
C ARG A 375 -11.17 -46.37 -2.49
N LEU A 376 -10.49 -45.44 -3.11
CA LEU A 376 -9.29 -45.68 -3.90
C LEU A 376 -8.05 -45.67 -3.02
N TYR A 377 -7.90 -44.61 -2.21
CA TYR A 377 -6.84 -44.48 -1.20
C TYR A 377 -7.23 -43.50 -0.10
N GLY A 378 -6.50 -43.59 1.02
CA GLY A 378 -6.59 -42.61 2.10
C GLY A 378 -5.33 -42.61 2.96
N TYR A 379 -5.08 -41.45 3.60
CA TYR A 379 -3.94 -41.29 4.50
C TYR A 379 -4.14 -40.10 5.46
N ARG A 380 -3.33 -40.08 6.55
CA ARG A 380 -3.14 -38.94 7.40
C ARG A 380 -1.69 -38.48 7.33
N SER A 381 -1.48 -37.15 7.23
CA SER A 381 -0.13 -36.58 7.16
C SER A 381 0.05 -35.54 8.26
N PRO A 382 0.53 -35.92 9.45
CA PRO A 382 1.07 -34.95 10.39
C PRO A 382 2.38 -34.38 9.87
N SER A 383 2.55 -33.06 9.97
CA SER A 383 3.78 -32.39 9.58
C SER A 383 4.21 -31.36 10.61
N TYR A 384 5.51 -31.15 10.66
CA TYR A 384 6.16 -30.15 11.49
C TYR A 384 7.12 -29.36 10.63
N SER A 385 7.13 -28.02 10.76
CA SER A 385 8.13 -27.20 10.13
C SER A 385 8.70 -26.15 11.08
N LYS A 386 9.99 -25.91 10.95
CA LYS A 386 10.71 -24.81 11.59
C LYS A 386 11.45 -24.04 10.50
N GLU A 387 11.19 -22.77 10.43
CA GLU A 387 11.79 -21.85 9.45
C GLU A 387 12.45 -20.70 10.17
N SER A 388 13.60 -20.29 9.70
CA SER A 388 14.26 -19.05 10.13
C SER A 388 14.81 -18.34 8.91
N TRP A 389 14.57 -17.05 8.82
CA TRP A 389 15.23 -16.21 7.83
C TRP A 389 15.71 -14.93 8.50
N ASP A 390 16.89 -14.53 8.11
CA ASP A 390 17.53 -13.30 8.52
C ASP A 390 17.67 -12.40 7.28
N ASP A 391 17.72 -11.11 7.46
CA ASP A 391 17.96 -10.14 6.39
C ASP A 391 18.91 -9.07 6.93
N TYR A 392 20.03 -8.92 6.26
CA TYR A 392 21.05 -7.92 6.57
C TYR A 392 21.20 -6.99 5.38
N SER A 393 21.10 -5.69 5.57
CA SER A 393 21.39 -4.75 4.51
C SER A 393 22.23 -3.58 5.00
N ALA A 394 23.17 -3.15 4.16
CA ALA A 394 23.99 -1.97 4.38
C ALA A 394 23.93 -1.09 3.13
N SER A 395 23.81 0.22 3.31
CA SER A 395 23.88 1.17 2.19
C SER A 395 24.80 2.35 2.49
N LEU A 396 25.38 2.89 1.44
CA LEU A 396 26.17 4.11 1.47
C LEU A 396 25.79 4.98 0.28
N ASP A 397 25.36 6.21 0.56
CA ASP A 397 24.92 7.17 -0.44
C ASP A 397 25.73 8.47 -0.30
N TYR A 398 26.27 8.94 -1.41
CA TYR A 398 26.87 10.27 -1.53
C TYR A 398 26.04 11.14 -2.44
N GLN A 399 25.61 12.29 -1.95
CA GLN A 399 24.85 13.27 -2.70
C GLN A 399 25.60 14.58 -2.84
N ARG A 400 25.61 15.12 -4.05
CA ARG A 400 26.12 16.46 -4.35
C ARG A 400 25.06 17.28 -5.05
N SER A 401 24.60 18.34 -4.38
CA SER A 401 23.83 19.44 -4.98
C SER A 401 24.80 20.44 -5.59
N PHE A 402 24.34 21.23 -6.53
CA PHE A 402 25.16 22.24 -7.21
C PHE A 402 24.56 23.64 -6.98
N SER A 403 25.27 24.68 -7.41
CA SER A 403 24.78 26.07 -7.35
C SER A 403 23.53 26.32 -8.21
N VAL A 404 23.36 25.51 -9.27
CA VAL A 404 22.13 25.51 -10.08
C VAL A 404 21.07 24.76 -9.31
N LYS A 405 19.95 25.43 -9.02
CA LYS A 405 18.81 24.84 -8.31
C LYS A 405 18.33 23.56 -9.01
N ASP A 406 18.00 22.54 -8.24
CA ASP A 406 17.51 21.24 -8.71
C ASP A 406 18.53 20.42 -9.55
N ARG A 407 19.79 20.85 -9.65
CA ARG A 407 20.89 20.05 -10.21
C ARG A 407 21.46 19.16 -9.10
N LEU A 408 21.48 17.84 -9.35
CA LEU A 408 21.82 16.84 -8.36
C LEU A 408 22.59 15.67 -8.96
N LEU A 409 23.67 15.22 -8.29
CA LEU A 409 24.34 13.96 -8.53
C LEU A 409 24.22 13.09 -7.28
N THR A 410 23.86 11.82 -7.46
CA THR A 410 23.84 10.83 -6.38
C THR A 410 24.62 9.58 -6.80
N LEU A 411 25.48 9.10 -5.91
CA LEU A 411 26.20 7.83 -6.03
C LEU A 411 25.70 6.95 -4.88
N SER A 412 25.25 5.75 -5.20
CA SER A 412 24.67 4.82 -4.23
C SER A 412 25.28 3.44 -4.36
N TYR A 413 25.59 2.84 -3.21
CA TYR A 413 25.97 1.44 -3.08
C TYR A 413 25.09 0.76 -2.03
N ARG A 414 24.64 -0.48 -2.29
CA ARG A 414 23.91 -1.30 -1.34
C ARG A 414 24.43 -2.75 -1.38
N LEU A 415 24.59 -3.31 -0.20
CA LEU A 415 24.79 -4.71 0.06
C LEU A 415 23.57 -5.27 0.76
N GLU A 416 23.08 -6.44 0.34
CA GLU A 416 22.01 -7.18 0.99
C GLU A 416 22.38 -8.66 1.08
N SER A 417 22.08 -9.30 2.20
CA SER A 417 22.25 -10.74 2.42
C SER A 417 21.06 -11.28 3.19
N SER A 418 20.43 -12.32 2.64
CA SER A 418 19.20 -12.90 3.21
C SER A 418 19.35 -14.41 3.38
N PRO A 419 20.11 -14.88 4.39
CA PRO A 419 20.20 -16.30 4.70
C PRO A 419 18.88 -16.82 5.31
N SER A 420 18.49 -18.02 4.92
CA SER A 420 17.34 -18.72 5.48
C SER A 420 17.65 -20.20 5.71
N THR A 421 17.03 -20.76 6.75
CA THR A 421 17.10 -22.18 7.06
C THR A 421 15.69 -22.72 7.30
N SER A 422 15.45 -23.92 6.84
CA SER A 422 14.20 -24.66 7.07
C SER A 422 14.49 -26.08 7.50
N ASP A 423 13.72 -26.60 8.47
CA ASP A 423 13.67 -28.01 8.86
C ASP A 423 12.21 -28.43 8.84
N SER A 424 11.85 -29.40 8.04
CA SER A 424 10.48 -29.84 7.86
C SER A 424 10.41 -31.38 7.90
N ARG A 425 9.40 -31.92 8.60
CA ARG A 425 9.11 -33.34 8.67
C ARG A 425 7.71 -33.59 8.17
N TYR A 426 7.56 -34.59 7.31
CA TYR A 426 6.30 -35.08 6.77
C TYR A 426 6.20 -36.53 7.06
N LEU A 427 5.14 -36.93 7.76
CA LEU A 427 4.85 -38.33 8.09
C LEU A 427 3.54 -38.74 7.42
N TYR A 428 3.42 -39.98 7.11
CA TYR A 428 2.21 -40.58 6.53
C TYR A 428 1.76 -41.77 7.35
N THR A 429 0.62 -41.60 8.02
CA THR A 429 0.00 -42.61 8.86
C THR A 429 -1.36 -43.04 8.32
N ASP A 430 -1.92 -44.11 8.83
CA ASP A 430 -3.26 -44.62 8.48
C ASP A 430 -3.44 -44.76 6.95
N ARG A 431 -2.38 -45.22 6.28
CA ARG A 431 -2.35 -45.43 4.84
C ARG A 431 -3.23 -46.64 4.47
N GLU A 432 -4.16 -46.44 3.56
CA GLU A 432 -5.03 -47.51 2.99
C GLU A 432 -5.16 -47.27 1.48
N ALA A 433 -5.22 -48.33 0.71
CA ALA A 433 -5.38 -48.25 -0.73
C ALA A 433 -6.14 -49.49 -1.25
N ALA A 434 -6.88 -49.32 -2.34
CA ALA A 434 -7.30 -50.43 -3.17
C ALA A 434 -6.07 -51.05 -3.87
N ASP A 435 -6.17 -52.36 -4.24
CA ASP A 435 -5.02 -53.09 -4.78
C ASP A 435 -4.30 -52.36 -5.95
N ASP A 436 -5.09 -51.78 -6.83
CA ASP A 436 -4.57 -51.05 -7.99
C ASP A 436 -4.00 -49.64 -7.64
N TRP A 437 -4.13 -49.20 -6.40
CA TRP A 437 -3.59 -47.94 -5.85
C TRP A 437 -2.45 -48.14 -4.85
N GLN A 438 -2.08 -49.41 -4.58
CA GLN A 438 -1.03 -49.68 -3.60
C GLN A 438 0.32 -49.05 -3.97
N THR A 439 0.75 -49.17 -5.22
CA THR A 439 1.99 -48.57 -5.70
C THR A 439 1.98 -47.04 -5.54
N PHE A 440 0.82 -46.37 -5.68
CA PHE A 440 0.68 -44.96 -5.48
C PHE A 440 0.87 -44.56 -4.00
N ILE A 441 0.24 -45.28 -3.08
CA ILE A 441 0.38 -45.04 -1.63
C ILE A 441 1.80 -45.33 -1.14
N ASP A 442 2.50 -46.32 -1.73
CA ASP A 442 3.87 -46.71 -1.37
C ASP A 442 4.90 -45.58 -1.69
N ARG A 443 4.54 -44.64 -2.58
CA ARG A 443 5.35 -43.40 -2.82
C ARG A 443 5.28 -42.42 -1.68
N MET A 444 4.27 -42.46 -0.82
CA MET A 444 4.11 -41.57 0.34
C MET A 444 5.03 -42.02 1.47
N ARG A 445 6.28 -41.57 1.42
CA ARG A 445 7.30 -41.90 2.41
C ARG A 445 7.42 -40.84 3.47
N ASP A 446 7.71 -41.27 4.68
CA ASP A 446 8.09 -40.39 5.77
C ASP A 446 9.42 -39.74 5.43
N GLN A 447 9.50 -38.42 5.57
CA GLN A 447 10.68 -37.67 5.12
C GLN A 447 10.96 -36.46 5.98
N ARG A 448 12.24 -36.11 6.09
CA ARG A 448 12.75 -34.86 6.63
C ARG A 448 13.46 -34.08 5.52
N MET A 449 13.29 -32.78 5.57
CA MET A 449 13.91 -31.85 4.63
C MET A 449 14.62 -30.75 5.40
N ASP A 450 15.91 -30.54 5.09
CA ASP A 450 16.71 -29.43 5.57
C ASP A 450 17.02 -28.50 4.41
N GLY A 451 16.72 -27.23 4.56
CA GLY A 451 17.06 -26.19 3.59
C GLY A 451 18.04 -25.18 4.16
N ASP A 452 19.06 -24.83 3.40
CA ASP A 452 20.02 -23.75 3.63
C ASP A 452 20.12 -22.89 2.38
N GLU A 453 19.55 -21.69 2.47
CA GLU A 453 19.47 -20.77 1.34
C GLU A 453 20.09 -19.42 1.71
N ASN A 454 20.69 -18.77 0.72
CA ASN A 454 21.17 -17.40 0.90
C ASN A 454 21.10 -16.63 -0.43
N THR A 455 20.58 -15.42 -0.36
CA THR A 455 20.68 -14.42 -1.43
C THR A 455 21.66 -13.34 -1.02
N MET A 456 22.69 -13.11 -1.81
CA MET A 456 23.63 -11.99 -1.64
C MET A 456 23.57 -11.07 -2.85
N GLU A 457 23.38 -9.79 -2.59
CA GLU A 457 23.17 -8.79 -3.63
C GLU A 457 24.03 -7.55 -3.40
N HIS A 458 24.72 -7.11 -4.47
CA HIS A 458 25.41 -5.84 -4.54
C HIS A 458 24.77 -4.97 -5.60
N THR A 459 24.41 -3.73 -5.24
CA THR A 459 23.86 -2.78 -6.18
C THR A 459 24.64 -1.49 -6.20
N PHE A 460 24.93 -1.02 -7.39
CA PHE A 460 25.59 0.25 -7.68
C PHE A 460 24.65 1.10 -8.53
N GLN A 461 24.49 2.37 -8.17
CA GLN A 461 23.66 3.30 -8.94
C GLN A 461 24.26 4.68 -8.99
N ILE A 462 24.15 5.31 -10.16
CA ILE A 462 24.55 6.70 -10.43
C ILE A 462 23.33 7.40 -11.01
N ASP A 463 22.93 8.51 -10.41
CA ASP A 463 21.83 9.36 -10.86
C ASP A 463 22.27 10.79 -11.06
N TYR A 464 21.87 11.38 -12.17
CA TYR A 464 22.09 12.78 -12.45
C TYR A 464 20.80 13.45 -12.90
N THR A 465 20.46 14.58 -12.30
CA THR A 465 19.32 15.42 -12.67
C THR A 465 19.79 16.84 -12.90
N THR A 466 19.36 17.48 -13.96
CA THR A 466 19.71 18.88 -14.25
C THR A 466 18.58 19.60 -14.97
N PRO A 467 18.16 20.79 -14.50
CA PRO A 467 17.47 21.75 -15.35
C PRO A 467 18.47 22.31 -16.36
N PHE A 468 18.11 22.34 -17.65
CA PHE A 468 18.96 22.91 -18.70
C PHE A 468 18.35 24.17 -19.33
N ALA A 469 17.05 24.44 -19.03
CA ALA A 469 16.37 25.70 -19.35
C ALA A 469 15.24 25.94 -18.34
N LYS A 470 14.63 27.12 -18.36
CA LYS A 470 13.61 27.57 -17.37
C LYS A 470 12.49 26.58 -17.09
N HIS A 471 12.08 25.82 -18.12
CA HIS A 471 10.94 24.90 -18.05
C HIS A 471 11.33 23.45 -18.34
N HIS A 472 12.61 23.15 -18.50
CA HIS A 472 13.10 21.87 -19.00
C HIS A 472 14.02 21.21 -17.98
N THR A 473 13.77 19.93 -17.72
CA THR A 473 14.60 19.11 -16.82
C THR A 473 15.01 17.84 -17.56
N TRP A 474 16.26 17.46 -17.41
CA TRP A 474 16.80 16.20 -17.90
C TRP A 474 17.26 15.34 -16.73
N GLU A 475 16.97 14.06 -16.81
CA GLU A 475 17.39 13.04 -15.86
C GLU A 475 18.10 11.92 -16.61
N ALA A 476 19.17 11.35 -16.04
CA ALA A 476 19.83 10.16 -16.55
C ALA A 476 20.46 9.37 -15.42
N GLY A 477 20.61 8.07 -15.61
CA GLY A 477 21.28 7.22 -14.63
C GLY A 477 21.59 5.84 -15.16
N VAL A 478 22.42 5.14 -14.37
CA VAL A 478 22.83 3.75 -14.61
C VAL A 478 22.75 3.01 -13.29
N LYS A 479 22.24 1.78 -13.32
CA LYS A 479 22.14 0.88 -12.18
C LYS A 479 22.69 -0.49 -12.56
N TYR A 480 23.49 -1.08 -11.68
CA TYR A 480 24.02 -2.41 -11.85
C TYR A 480 23.77 -3.25 -10.59
N ILE A 481 23.14 -4.41 -10.77
CA ILE A 481 22.80 -5.36 -9.71
C ILE A 481 23.57 -6.64 -9.96
N LEU A 482 24.30 -7.10 -8.95
CA LEU A 482 24.96 -8.40 -8.88
C LEU A 482 24.25 -9.24 -7.84
N ARG A 483 23.52 -10.26 -8.24
CA ARG A 483 22.82 -11.15 -7.33
C ARG A 483 23.35 -12.57 -7.41
N ARG A 484 23.60 -13.15 -6.24
CA ARG A 484 24.11 -14.52 -6.08
C ARG A 484 23.20 -15.25 -5.10
N ASN A 485 22.51 -16.26 -5.59
CA ASN A 485 21.63 -17.10 -4.76
C ASN A 485 22.28 -18.48 -4.61
N LYS A 486 22.31 -18.96 -3.38
CA LYS A 486 22.63 -20.32 -2.97
C LYS A 486 21.35 -20.97 -2.49
N SER A 487 21.07 -22.19 -2.92
CA SER A 487 20.00 -23.01 -2.34
C SER A 487 20.50 -24.44 -2.27
N ASP A 488 20.57 -24.96 -1.05
CA ASP A 488 20.93 -26.34 -0.72
C ASP A 488 19.76 -26.93 0.08
N ASN A 489 19.04 -27.87 -0.52
CA ASN A 489 17.89 -28.53 0.09
C ASN A 489 18.19 -30.02 0.14
N ASP A 490 18.40 -30.55 1.34
CA ASP A 490 18.68 -31.94 1.62
C ASP A 490 17.42 -32.70 2.02
N ARG A 491 17.20 -33.86 1.43
CA ARG A 491 16.08 -34.74 1.71
C ARG A 491 16.58 -36.05 2.34
N TYR A 492 15.85 -36.49 3.36
CA TYR A 492 16.12 -37.71 4.08
C TYR A 492 14.85 -38.56 4.13
N ASN A 493 14.95 -39.82 3.79
CA ASN A 493 13.90 -40.79 4.01
C ASN A 493 13.98 -41.28 5.47
N LEU A 494 12.85 -41.26 6.17
CA LEU A 494 12.75 -41.70 7.56
C LEU A 494 12.35 -43.17 7.60
N GLY A 495 13.10 -43.99 8.34
CA GLY A 495 12.75 -45.36 8.61
C GLY A 495 11.72 -45.52 9.76
N THR A 496 11.36 -46.74 10.09
CA THR A 496 10.40 -47.02 11.15
C THR A 496 10.97 -46.57 12.49
N GLY A 497 10.37 -45.49 13.08
CA GLY A 497 10.69 -45.06 14.43
C GLY A 497 11.67 -43.90 14.56
N ASP A 498 11.79 -43.03 13.58
CA ASP A 498 12.58 -41.76 13.57
C ASP A 498 14.10 -41.92 13.79
N LYS A 499 14.65 -43.12 13.79
CA LYS A 499 16.04 -43.38 14.15
C LYS A 499 16.96 -43.71 12.98
N ASP A 500 16.38 -44.10 11.83
CA ASP A 500 17.12 -44.53 10.66
C ASP A 500 16.87 -43.55 9.50
N GLU A 501 17.53 -42.39 9.57
CA GLU A 501 17.47 -41.38 8.46
C GLU A 501 18.43 -41.82 7.35
N THR A 502 17.96 -41.98 6.14
CA THR A 502 18.76 -42.25 4.94
C THR A 502 18.75 -41.04 4.03
N TYR A 503 19.92 -40.51 3.72
CA TYR A 503 20.07 -39.41 2.79
C TYR A 503 19.59 -39.77 1.40
N ASP A 504 18.74 -38.95 0.81
CA ASP A 504 18.17 -39.13 -0.53
C ASP A 504 18.80 -38.11 -1.49
N SER A 505 19.95 -38.47 -2.05
CA SER A 505 20.68 -37.61 -2.96
C SER A 505 19.93 -37.28 -4.25
N ASP A 506 19.09 -38.19 -4.72
CA ASP A 506 18.35 -38.03 -5.98
C ASP A 506 17.22 -36.99 -5.87
N ASN A 507 16.65 -36.87 -4.67
CA ASN A 507 15.59 -35.95 -4.37
C ASN A 507 16.06 -34.72 -3.58
N SER A 508 17.35 -34.64 -3.23
CA SER A 508 18.01 -33.44 -2.75
C SER A 508 18.30 -32.49 -3.92
N SER A 509 18.43 -31.20 -3.65
CA SER A 509 18.67 -30.17 -4.69
C SER A 509 19.63 -29.13 -4.19
N HIS A 510 20.81 -29.03 -4.83
CA HIS A 510 21.75 -27.94 -4.58
C HIS A 510 21.96 -27.16 -5.87
N TYR A 511 21.75 -25.87 -5.84
CA TYR A 511 22.02 -25.02 -7.01
C TYR A 511 22.60 -23.66 -6.63
N ARG A 512 23.23 -23.03 -7.63
CA ARG A 512 23.73 -21.64 -7.58
C ARG A 512 23.06 -20.88 -8.70
N HIS A 513 22.48 -19.73 -8.36
CA HIS A 513 21.82 -18.85 -9.33
C HIS A 513 22.49 -17.48 -9.33
N HIS A 514 23.03 -17.12 -10.47
CA HIS A 514 23.63 -15.82 -10.77
C HIS A 514 22.62 -15.01 -11.57
N ASN A 515 22.34 -13.79 -11.12
CA ASN A 515 21.40 -12.88 -11.78
C ASN A 515 22.00 -11.47 -11.78
N ASP A 516 22.52 -11.06 -12.94
CA ASP A 516 23.17 -9.76 -13.13
C ASP A 516 22.24 -8.88 -13.98
N ILE A 517 22.00 -7.63 -13.55
CA ILE A 517 21.09 -6.71 -14.23
C ILE A 517 21.81 -5.38 -14.44
N LEU A 518 21.95 -4.98 -15.70
CA LEU A 518 22.43 -3.67 -16.09
C LEU A 518 21.26 -2.83 -16.62
N ALA A 519 21.01 -1.68 -16.01
CA ALA A 519 19.95 -0.76 -16.42
C ALA A 519 20.53 0.61 -16.72
N ALA A 520 20.08 1.23 -17.83
CA ALA A 520 20.35 2.61 -18.17
C ALA A 520 19.03 3.33 -18.47
N TYR A 521 18.89 4.57 -18.05
CA TYR A 521 17.67 5.32 -18.25
C TYR A 521 17.89 6.80 -18.49
N THR A 522 16.92 7.40 -19.20
CA THR A 522 16.87 8.84 -19.42
C THR A 522 15.43 9.33 -19.30
N GLY A 523 15.28 10.58 -18.86
CA GLY A 523 13.99 11.22 -18.69
C GLY A 523 14.04 12.69 -19.08
N TYR A 524 12.95 13.17 -19.67
CA TYR A 524 12.74 14.56 -20.03
C TYR A 524 11.46 15.08 -19.39
N GLY A 525 11.54 16.21 -18.71
CA GLY A 525 10.44 16.94 -18.11
C GLY A 525 10.26 18.33 -18.70
N LEU A 526 9.02 18.68 -19.03
CA LEU A 526 8.58 20.02 -19.42
C LEU A 526 7.53 20.50 -18.42
N THR A 527 7.69 21.70 -17.86
CA THR A 527 6.71 22.30 -16.94
C THR A 527 6.42 23.72 -17.36
N LEU A 528 5.23 23.95 -17.89
CA LEU A 528 4.68 25.26 -18.24
C LEU A 528 3.63 25.65 -17.18
N ASP A 529 3.04 26.85 -17.29
CA ASP A 529 2.04 27.33 -16.32
C ASP A 529 0.84 26.38 -16.18
N LYS A 530 0.25 25.98 -17.30
CA LYS A 530 -0.92 25.09 -17.34
C LYS A 530 -0.62 23.69 -17.86
N TRP A 531 0.38 23.52 -18.68
CA TRP A 531 0.76 22.24 -19.28
C TRP A 531 2.02 21.70 -18.68
N SER A 532 2.06 20.40 -18.53
CA SER A 532 3.27 19.70 -18.13
C SER A 532 3.36 18.36 -18.87
N ALA A 533 4.57 17.96 -19.23
CA ALA A 533 4.84 16.71 -19.90
C ALA A 533 6.06 16.03 -19.28
N ARG A 534 6.04 14.71 -19.19
CA ARG A 534 7.18 13.89 -18.82
C ARG A 534 7.28 12.70 -19.75
N LEU A 535 8.48 12.47 -20.26
CA LEU A 535 8.85 11.32 -21.09
C LEU A 535 9.96 10.56 -20.38
N GLY A 536 9.94 9.26 -20.42
CA GLY A 536 10.94 8.42 -19.84
C GLY A 536 11.20 7.18 -20.66
N LEU A 537 12.46 6.77 -20.73
CA LEU A 537 12.90 5.56 -21.37
C LEU A 537 13.94 4.87 -20.51
N ARG A 538 13.77 3.57 -20.28
CA ARG A 538 14.69 2.72 -19.53
C ARG A 538 14.96 1.46 -20.33
N TYR A 539 16.21 1.10 -20.43
CA TYR A 539 16.67 -0.16 -21.00
C TYR A 539 17.26 -1.00 -19.88
N GLU A 540 16.94 -2.28 -19.85
CA GLU A 540 17.46 -3.26 -18.90
C GLU A 540 17.95 -4.51 -19.63
N HIS A 541 19.17 -4.89 -19.35
CA HIS A 541 19.79 -6.14 -19.77
C HIS A 541 19.99 -7.04 -18.56
N THR A 542 19.43 -8.25 -18.61
CA THR A 542 19.49 -9.21 -17.51
C THR A 542 20.17 -10.49 -17.97
N LEU A 543 21.13 -10.96 -17.18
CA LEU A 543 21.83 -12.23 -17.37
C LEU A 543 21.46 -13.15 -16.21
N GLN A 544 20.89 -14.32 -16.51
CA GLN A 544 20.61 -15.35 -15.51
C GLN A 544 21.36 -16.63 -15.87
N LYS A 545 22.05 -17.19 -14.88
CA LYS A 545 22.74 -18.48 -14.99
C LYS A 545 22.41 -19.32 -13.77
N VAL A 546 21.92 -20.52 -13.99
CA VAL A 546 21.65 -21.50 -12.93
C VAL A 546 22.54 -22.73 -13.16
N GLU A 547 23.24 -23.13 -12.12
CA GLU A 547 24.10 -24.30 -12.07
C GLU A 547 23.63 -25.23 -10.94
N TYR A 548 23.21 -26.43 -11.30
CA TYR A 548 22.88 -27.50 -10.37
C TYR A 548 24.14 -28.27 -10.01
N LEU A 549 24.37 -28.40 -8.72
CA LEU A 549 25.48 -29.17 -8.14
C LEU A 549 25.03 -30.57 -7.71
N LEU A 550 23.72 -30.70 -7.38
CA LEU A 550 23.11 -31.94 -6.96
C LEU A 550 21.63 -31.92 -7.34
N GLY A 551 21.04 -33.09 -7.63
CA GLY A 551 19.62 -33.28 -7.87
C GLY A 551 19.22 -33.26 -9.33
N ARG A 552 17.89 -33.31 -9.59
CA ARG A 552 17.31 -33.53 -10.93
C ARG A 552 17.16 -32.25 -11.77
N GLY A 553 17.57 -31.09 -11.27
CA GLY A 553 17.51 -29.87 -12.05
C GLY A 553 18.56 -29.82 -13.16
N THR A 554 18.31 -29.04 -14.18
CA THR A 554 19.22 -28.86 -15.31
C THR A 554 19.81 -27.47 -15.33
N ASN A 555 21.09 -27.37 -15.70
CA ASN A 555 21.75 -26.07 -15.87
C ASN A 555 21.08 -25.29 -17.00
N PHE A 556 20.86 -24.00 -16.80
CA PHE A 556 20.35 -23.14 -17.85
C PHE A 556 20.93 -21.73 -17.77
N TYR A 557 20.86 -21.06 -18.92
CA TYR A 557 21.29 -19.69 -19.10
C TYR A 557 20.20 -18.92 -19.84
N LYS A 558 19.83 -17.75 -19.35
CA LYS A 558 18.79 -16.91 -19.94
C LYS A 558 19.19 -15.43 -19.92
N ASN A 559 18.92 -14.75 -21.04
CA ASN A 559 19.10 -13.31 -21.19
C ASN A 559 17.74 -12.67 -21.46
N PHE A 560 17.57 -11.46 -20.93
CA PHE A 560 16.42 -10.62 -21.22
C PHE A 560 16.88 -9.22 -21.60
N ASP A 561 16.27 -8.66 -22.63
CA ASP A 561 16.48 -7.29 -23.08
C ASP A 561 15.14 -6.57 -23.09
N ASP A 562 14.98 -5.57 -22.24
CA ASP A 562 13.72 -4.90 -22.02
C ASP A 562 13.85 -3.40 -22.19
N LEU A 563 13.05 -2.84 -23.10
CA LEU A 563 12.91 -1.40 -23.28
C LEU A 563 11.56 -0.94 -22.68
N VAL A 564 11.61 -0.05 -21.70
CA VAL A 564 10.47 0.34 -20.84
C VAL A 564 10.16 1.83 -20.99
N PRO A 565 9.25 2.20 -21.92
CA PRO A 565 8.82 3.58 -22.11
C PRO A 565 7.77 4.01 -21.08
N SER A 566 7.73 5.31 -20.79
CA SER A 566 6.68 5.97 -20.04
C SER A 566 6.44 7.38 -20.58
N ALA A 567 5.19 7.84 -20.53
CA ALA A 567 4.80 9.19 -20.93
C ALA A 567 3.67 9.70 -20.03
N ARG A 568 3.66 10.99 -19.73
CA ARG A 568 2.54 11.63 -19.05
C ARG A 568 2.36 13.06 -19.57
N LEU A 569 1.10 13.43 -19.79
CA LEU A 569 0.67 14.77 -20.13
C LEU A 569 -0.31 15.24 -19.05
N GLY A 570 -0.14 16.45 -18.54
CA GLY A 570 -1.01 17.04 -17.55
C GLY A 570 -1.46 18.43 -17.93
N TYR A 571 -2.69 18.75 -17.53
CA TYR A 571 -3.29 20.06 -17.67
C TYR A 571 -3.87 20.55 -16.34
N LYS A 572 -3.49 21.74 -15.92
CA LYS A 572 -4.01 22.41 -14.73
C LYS A 572 -5.16 23.33 -15.11
N PHE A 573 -6.36 23.05 -14.63
CA PHE A 573 -7.48 23.99 -14.71
C PHE A 573 -7.28 25.14 -13.70
N SER A 574 -6.81 24.77 -12.50
CA SER A 574 -6.44 25.67 -11.40
C SER A 574 -5.36 25.02 -10.55
N ASP A 575 -4.84 25.71 -9.54
CA ASP A 575 -3.89 25.11 -8.57
C ASP A 575 -4.48 23.93 -7.78
N ALA A 576 -5.79 23.84 -7.73
CA ALA A 576 -6.52 22.81 -7.00
C ALA A 576 -7.18 21.76 -7.90
N THR A 577 -7.14 21.91 -9.24
CA THR A 577 -7.84 21.00 -10.15
C THR A 577 -6.97 20.69 -11.37
N ASN A 578 -6.75 19.41 -11.62
CA ASN A 578 -5.95 18.95 -12.76
C ASN A 578 -6.54 17.71 -13.43
N LEU A 579 -6.17 17.55 -14.70
CA LEU A 579 -6.39 16.36 -15.51
C LEU A 579 -5.05 15.87 -16.01
N SER A 580 -4.82 14.56 -15.99
CA SER A 580 -3.61 13.98 -16.58
C SER A 580 -3.89 12.68 -17.31
N LEU A 581 -3.23 12.51 -18.43
CA LEU A 581 -3.19 11.29 -19.23
C LEU A 581 -1.80 10.69 -19.11
N GLY A 582 -1.71 9.44 -18.68
CA GLY A 582 -0.48 8.70 -18.53
C GLY A 582 -0.46 7.41 -19.33
N TYR A 583 0.68 7.07 -19.88
CA TYR A 583 1.00 5.75 -20.40
C TYR A 583 2.25 5.24 -19.68
N LYS A 584 2.22 3.98 -19.27
CA LYS A 584 3.38 3.30 -18.68
C LYS A 584 3.43 1.84 -19.13
N MET A 585 4.62 1.40 -19.44
CA MET A 585 4.95 0.00 -19.55
C MET A 585 5.66 -0.43 -18.26
N ARG A 586 5.40 -1.65 -17.80
CA ARG A 586 6.07 -2.30 -16.68
C ARG A 586 6.40 -3.72 -17.08
N ILE A 587 7.47 -4.24 -16.50
CA ILE A 587 7.92 -5.62 -16.73
C ILE A 587 7.91 -6.41 -15.43
N ASN A 588 7.64 -7.72 -15.53
CA ASN A 588 7.82 -8.67 -14.44
C ASN A 588 8.72 -9.80 -14.95
N ARG A 589 9.94 -9.89 -14.46
CA ARG A 589 10.85 -10.98 -14.81
C ARG A 589 10.51 -12.23 -14.00
N PRO A 590 10.53 -13.43 -14.64
CA PRO A 590 10.38 -14.65 -13.88
C PRO A 590 11.58 -14.82 -12.93
N GLY A 591 11.28 -14.90 -11.62
CA GLY A 591 12.28 -15.26 -10.61
C GLY A 591 12.59 -16.74 -10.65
N ILE A 592 13.61 -17.17 -9.90
CA ILE A 592 14.04 -18.58 -9.85
C ILE A 592 12.92 -19.54 -9.50
N TRP A 593 11.95 -19.12 -8.70
CA TRP A 593 10.77 -19.92 -8.34
C TRP A 593 9.96 -20.35 -9.57
N TYR A 594 9.82 -19.48 -10.57
CA TYR A 594 9.11 -19.80 -11.81
C TYR A 594 9.98 -20.59 -12.79
N LEU A 595 11.29 -20.36 -12.77
CA LEU A 595 12.24 -20.90 -13.73
C LEU A 595 12.84 -22.25 -13.30
N ASN A 596 12.78 -22.58 -11.99
CA ASN A 596 13.41 -23.76 -11.43
C ASN A 596 12.83 -25.05 -12.01
N PRO A 597 13.57 -25.81 -12.86
CA PRO A 597 13.06 -27.05 -13.47
C PRO A 597 13.08 -28.26 -12.51
N TYR A 598 13.34 -28.05 -11.22
CA TYR A 598 13.24 -29.08 -10.22
C TYR A 598 11.80 -29.63 -10.14
N LEU A 599 11.66 -30.96 -10.26
CA LEU A 599 10.38 -31.64 -10.16
C LEU A 599 10.04 -31.89 -8.68
N ASP A 600 9.05 -31.22 -8.15
CA ASP A 600 8.56 -31.41 -6.80
C ASP A 600 7.45 -32.46 -6.77
N ASP A 601 7.80 -33.66 -6.31
CA ASP A 601 6.93 -34.83 -6.19
C ASP A 601 6.61 -35.20 -4.73
N ARG A 602 6.84 -34.30 -3.79
CA ARG A 602 6.58 -34.54 -2.35
C ARG A 602 5.13 -34.94 -2.06
N ILE A 603 4.21 -34.42 -2.82
CA ILE A 603 2.80 -34.78 -2.78
C ILE A 603 2.51 -35.57 -4.06
N PRO A 604 2.39 -36.89 -3.99
CA PRO A 604 2.34 -37.73 -5.18
C PRO A 604 1.18 -37.47 -6.15
N ASP A 605 0.06 -36.89 -5.66
CA ASP A 605 -1.11 -36.54 -6.48
C ASP A 605 -1.14 -35.05 -6.89
N ALA A 606 -0.08 -34.28 -6.55
CA ALA A 606 0.05 -32.86 -6.91
C ALA A 606 1.52 -32.49 -7.16
N ILE A 607 1.99 -32.82 -8.36
CA ILE A 607 3.39 -32.64 -8.80
C ILE A 607 3.55 -31.23 -9.40
N SER A 608 4.65 -30.57 -9.12
CA SER A 608 4.93 -29.24 -9.69
C SER A 608 6.35 -29.10 -10.21
N GLN A 609 6.52 -28.25 -11.23
CA GLN A 609 7.79 -27.96 -11.85
C GLN A 609 7.80 -26.54 -12.43
N GLY A 610 8.88 -25.79 -12.20
CA GLY A 610 9.06 -24.51 -12.87
C GLY A 610 9.42 -24.68 -14.36
N ASN A 611 9.40 -23.55 -15.09
CA ASN A 611 9.64 -23.53 -16.52
C ASN A 611 10.81 -22.58 -16.87
N PRO A 612 11.99 -23.07 -17.24
CA PRO A 612 13.14 -22.23 -17.59
C PRO A 612 12.96 -21.46 -18.91
N ASN A 613 11.93 -21.77 -19.70
CA ASN A 613 11.66 -21.13 -20.98
C ASN A 613 10.81 -19.84 -20.87
N LEU A 614 10.45 -19.42 -19.66
CA LEU A 614 9.65 -18.21 -19.45
C LEU A 614 10.38 -16.95 -19.91
N ASP A 615 9.62 -16.02 -20.47
CA ASP A 615 10.07 -14.68 -20.85
C ASP A 615 9.52 -13.61 -19.88
N THR A 616 10.10 -12.41 -19.95
CA THR A 616 9.64 -11.25 -19.20
C THR A 616 8.19 -10.91 -19.56
N GLU A 617 7.33 -10.81 -18.56
CA GLU A 617 5.96 -10.33 -18.71
C GLU A 617 5.96 -8.82 -18.93
N LYS A 618 5.18 -8.32 -19.90
CA LYS A 618 5.08 -6.90 -20.26
C LYS A 618 3.66 -6.40 -20.07
N SER A 619 3.50 -5.48 -19.12
CA SER A 619 2.21 -4.86 -18.77
C SER A 619 2.16 -3.43 -19.24
N HIS A 620 1.15 -3.09 -20.02
CA HIS A 620 0.89 -1.75 -20.53
C HIS A 620 -0.32 -1.16 -19.81
N ALA A 621 -0.26 0.09 -19.39
CA ALA A 621 -1.39 0.79 -18.77
C ALA A 621 -1.53 2.21 -19.32
N VAL A 622 -2.77 2.60 -19.58
CA VAL A 622 -3.19 3.98 -19.89
C VAL A 622 -4.13 4.44 -18.79
N ASP A 623 -3.79 5.55 -18.16
CA ASP A 623 -4.54 6.12 -17.03
C ASP A 623 -4.99 7.55 -17.38
N LEU A 624 -6.30 7.83 -17.25
CA LEU A 624 -6.86 9.18 -17.28
C LEU A 624 -7.30 9.55 -15.86
N GLN A 625 -6.64 10.54 -15.28
CA GLN A 625 -6.86 10.93 -13.89
C GLN A 625 -7.36 12.37 -13.81
N PHE A 626 -8.48 12.57 -13.16
CA PHE A 626 -9.02 13.87 -12.77
C PHE A 626 -8.94 14.02 -11.24
N SER A 627 -8.40 15.15 -10.76
CA SER A 627 -8.26 15.41 -9.33
C SER A 627 -8.71 16.82 -8.99
N SER A 628 -9.41 16.97 -7.86
CA SER A 628 -9.83 18.28 -7.35
C SER A 628 -9.73 18.31 -5.82
N TYR A 629 -9.25 19.43 -5.29
CA TYR A 629 -8.89 19.60 -3.89
C TYR A 629 -9.48 20.89 -3.35
N ASN A 630 -10.21 20.80 -2.23
CA ASN A 630 -10.57 21.95 -1.43
C ASN A 630 -10.45 21.63 0.07
N SER A 631 -10.69 22.59 0.94
CA SER A 631 -10.52 22.44 2.39
C SER A 631 -11.42 21.37 3.03
N LYS A 632 -12.55 21.04 2.41
CA LYS A 632 -13.52 20.07 2.94
C LYS A 632 -13.57 18.77 2.17
N LEU A 633 -13.31 18.79 0.87
CA LEU A 633 -13.44 17.63 0.01
C LEU A 633 -12.25 17.56 -0.96
N THR A 634 -11.55 16.46 -0.90
CA THR A 634 -10.54 16.06 -1.87
C THR A 634 -11.05 14.84 -2.59
N TYR A 635 -11.03 14.81 -3.91
CA TYR A 635 -11.36 13.61 -4.66
C TYR A 635 -10.50 13.46 -5.91
N THR A 636 -10.30 12.20 -6.28
CA THR A 636 -9.58 11.78 -7.48
C THR A 636 -10.37 10.67 -8.15
N LEU A 637 -10.60 10.80 -9.45
CA LEU A 637 -11.18 9.78 -10.29
C LEU A 637 -10.13 9.34 -11.31
N THR A 638 -9.90 8.05 -11.46
CA THR A 638 -8.92 7.50 -12.39
C THR A 638 -9.56 6.40 -13.22
N GLY A 639 -9.71 6.63 -14.52
CA GLY A 639 -10.02 5.59 -15.49
C GLY A 639 -8.72 4.90 -15.92
N THR A 640 -8.67 3.58 -15.84
CA THR A 640 -7.50 2.78 -16.21
C THR A 640 -7.88 1.73 -17.23
N TYR A 641 -7.08 1.61 -18.28
CA TYR A 641 -7.06 0.46 -19.17
C TYR A 641 -5.67 -0.18 -19.14
N ARG A 642 -5.62 -1.47 -18.80
CA ARG A 642 -4.37 -2.25 -18.69
C ARG A 642 -4.49 -3.50 -19.54
N PHE A 643 -3.40 -3.84 -20.25
CA PHE A 643 -3.30 -5.10 -20.97
C PHE A 643 -1.93 -5.73 -20.80
N VAL A 644 -1.91 -7.07 -20.78
CA VAL A 644 -0.72 -7.94 -20.76
C VAL A 644 -0.96 -9.03 -21.78
N ASN A 645 -0.05 -9.23 -22.72
CA ASN A 645 -0.20 -10.23 -23.77
C ASN A 645 0.57 -11.53 -23.52
N ASN A 646 1.48 -11.54 -22.55
CA ASN A 646 2.33 -12.67 -22.22
C ASN A 646 2.45 -12.85 -20.70
N SER A 647 1.34 -12.75 -19.98
CA SER A 647 1.31 -12.97 -18.54
C SER A 647 1.80 -14.38 -18.19
N ILE A 648 2.65 -14.46 -17.17
CA ILE A 648 3.10 -15.74 -16.63
C ILE A 648 1.99 -16.29 -15.74
N GLU A 649 1.33 -17.33 -16.23
CA GLU A 649 0.23 -17.99 -15.53
C GLU A 649 0.65 -19.36 -15.01
N SER A 650 0.14 -19.73 -13.81
CA SER A 650 0.16 -21.11 -13.33
C SER A 650 -0.90 -21.91 -14.08
N VAL A 651 -0.51 -23.03 -14.59
CA VAL A 651 -1.40 -23.94 -15.32
C VAL A 651 -1.41 -25.30 -14.62
N ASP A 652 -2.57 -25.64 -14.08
CA ASP A 652 -2.82 -26.93 -13.47
C ASP A 652 -3.47 -27.85 -14.53
N ARG A 653 -2.92 -29.04 -14.72
CA ARG A 653 -3.40 -30.07 -15.66
C ARG A 653 -3.52 -31.40 -14.95
N LEU A 654 -4.57 -32.15 -15.24
CA LEU A 654 -4.66 -33.54 -14.87
C LEU A 654 -4.00 -34.37 -15.97
N VAL A 655 -2.89 -35.04 -15.66
CA VAL A 655 -2.09 -35.83 -16.58
C VAL A 655 -1.77 -37.18 -15.98
N ASN A 656 -1.54 -38.19 -16.83
CA ASN A 656 -1.00 -39.47 -16.36
C ASN A 656 0.45 -39.26 -15.88
N ASP A 657 0.81 -39.80 -14.72
CA ASP A 657 2.14 -39.56 -14.14
C ASP A 657 3.28 -40.18 -14.98
N ARG A 658 2.98 -41.12 -15.91
CA ARG A 658 3.93 -41.65 -16.90
C ARG A 658 4.33 -40.61 -17.96
N ASP A 659 3.48 -39.61 -18.18
CA ASP A 659 3.70 -38.55 -19.16
C ASP A 659 4.56 -37.40 -18.60
N ILE A 660 4.91 -37.47 -17.29
CA ILE A 660 5.76 -36.46 -16.63
C ILE A 660 7.23 -36.87 -16.79
N GLU A 661 7.94 -36.11 -17.61
CA GLU A 661 9.37 -36.33 -17.87
C GLU A 661 10.19 -36.19 -16.58
N GLY A 662 11.04 -37.17 -16.31
CA GLY A 662 11.94 -37.19 -15.16
C GLY A 662 11.27 -37.60 -13.83
N LEU A 663 10.00 -37.98 -13.82
CA LEU A 663 9.34 -38.46 -12.61
C LEU A 663 9.82 -39.90 -12.29
N PRO A 664 10.37 -40.18 -11.10
CA PRO A 664 10.80 -41.50 -10.72
C PRO A 664 9.61 -42.38 -10.37
N ASN A 665 9.69 -43.67 -10.82
CA ASN A 665 8.73 -44.72 -10.49
C ASN A 665 7.25 -44.31 -10.73
N PRO A 666 6.86 -43.90 -11.94
CA PRO A 666 5.49 -43.51 -12.23
C PRO A 666 4.54 -44.68 -12.03
N THR A 667 3.36 -44.42 -11.51
CA THR A 667 2.36 -45.41 -11.12
C THR A 667 1.29 -45.68 -12.20
N GLY A 668 1.23 -44.82 -13.22
CA GLY A 668 0.19 -44.82 -14.24
C GLY A 668 -1.15 -44.24 -13.75
N LYS A 669 -1.16 -43.50 -12.67
CA LYS A 669 -2.34 -42.80 -12.16
C LYS A 669 -2.35 -41.34 -12.65
N ASP A 670 -3.54 -40.79 -12.76
CA ASP A 670 -3.71 -39.39 -13.09
C ASP A 670 -3.45 -38.51 -11.87
N VAL A 671 -2.59 -37.53 -12.05
CA VAL A 671 -2.13 -36.58 -11.01
C VAL A 671 -2.28 -35.17 -11.52
N ILE A 672 -2.39 -34.19 -10.60
CA ILE A 672 -2.30 -32.78 -10.96
C ILE A 672 -0.82 -32.45 -11.20
N TYR A 673 -0.53 -31.94 -12.39
CA TYR A 673 0.76 -31.39 -12.76
C TYR A 673 0.63 -29.88 -12.93
N SER A 674 1.35 -29.13 -12.10
CA SER A 674 1.36 -27.67 -12.08
C SER A 674 2.66 -27.13 -12.66
N SER A 675 2.58 -26.19 -13.60
CA SER A 675 3.73 -25.51 -14.17
C SER A 675 3.38 -24.06 -14.55
N TYR A 676 4.31 -23.34 -15.17
CA TYR A 676 4.13 -21.94 -15.56
C TYR A 676 4.35 -21.76 -17.05
N ALA A 677 3.61 -20.84 -17.65
CA ALA A 677 3.76 -20.48 -19.07
C ALA A 677 3.40 -19.02 -19.34
N ASN A 678 4.06 -18.40 -20.35
CA ASN A 678 3.71 -17.05 -20.84
C ASN A 678 2.54 -17.12 -21.82
N ILE A 679 1.37 -17.51 -21.33
CA ILE A 679 0.18 -17.75 -22.16
C ILE A 679 -0.95 -16.78 -21.85
N GLY A 680 -0.87 -16.01 -20.78
CA GLY A 680 -1.95 -15.15 -20.34
C GLY A 680 -2.09 -13.91 -21.21
N HIS A 681 -3.30 -13.72 -21.75
CA HIS A 681 -3.77 -12.44 -22.30
C HIS A 681 -4.74 -11.83 -21.32
N ILE A 682 -4.33 -10.75 -20.65
CA ILE A 682 -5.14 -10.08 -19.63
C ILE A 682 -5.51 -8.69 -20.13
N GLN A 683 -6.79 -8.35 -20.10
CA GLN A 683 -7.30 -7.01 -20.33
C GLN A 683 -8.13 -6.58 -19.11
N TYR A 684 -7.88 -5.40 -18.64
CA TYR A 684 -8.59 -4.81 -17.50
C TYR A 684 -8.98 -3.37 -17.83
N ALA A 685 -10.27 -3.07 -17.69
CA ALA A 685 -10.79 -1.71 -17.75
C ALA A 685 -11.48 -1.39 -16.44
N GLY A 686 -11.13 -0.28 -15.80
CA GLY A 686 -11.67 0.04 -14.48
C GLY A 686 -11.68 1.52 -14.15
N LEU A 687 -12.52 1.87 -13.19
CA LEU A 687 -12.62 3.19 -12.57
C LEU A 687 -12.22 3.06 -11.10
N MET A 688 -11.28 3.89 -10.68
CA MET A 688 -10.92 4.09 -9.27
C MET A 688 -11.42 5.45 -8.81
N ALA A 689 -12.01 5.49 -7.64
CA ALA A 689 -12.45 6.71 -6.98
C ALA A 689 -11.85 6.81 -5.58
N TYR A 690 -11.24 7.94 -5.28
CA TYR A 690 -10.81 8.31 -3.95
C TYR A 690 -11.53 9.57 -3.52
N ALA A 691 -12.04 9.62 -2.30
CA ALA A 691 -12.60 10.81 -1.69
C ALA A 691 -12.19 10.91 -0.22
N ASN A 692 -11.82 12.10 0.21
CA ASN A 692 -11.58 12.43 1.61
C ASN A 692 -12.44 13.65 1.93
N TRP A 693 -13.46 13.43 2.76
CA TRP A 693 -14.44 14.44 3.09
C TRP A 693 -14.42 14.77 4.58
N THR A 694 -14.28 16.06 4.88
CA THR A 694 -14.31 16.63 6.24
C THR A 694 -15.58 17.50 6.38
N PRO A 695 -16.76 16.87 6.63
CA PRO A 695 -18.03 17.62 6.71
C PRO A 695 -18.00 18.67 7.83
N ILE A 696 -17.40 18.31 8.96
CA ILE A 696 -17.16 19.18 10.11
C ILE A 696 -15.74 18.98 10.62
N THR A 697 -15.17 19.95 11.32
CA THR A 697 -13.75 20.01 11.71
C THR A 697 -13.20 18.74 12.38
N ASN A 698 -14.05 18.02 13.12
CA ASN A 698 -13.62 16.85 13.91
C ASN A 698 -14.00 15.51 13.30
N THR A 699 -14.65 15.51 12.12
CA THR A 699 -15.11 14.30 11.44
C THR A 699 -14.45 14.20 10.09
N ARG A 700 -13.87 13.03 9.79
CA ARG A 700 -13.31 12.70 8.49
C ARG A 700 -13.90 11.40 7.99
N ILE A 701 -14.32 11.40 6.75
CA ILE A 701 -14.78 10.22 6.02
C ILE A 701 -13.85 10.04 4.82
N THR A 702 -13.25 8.86 4.72
CA THR A 702 -12.43 8.51 3.57
C THR A 702 -13.07 7.34 2.86
N LEU A 703 -13.22 7.47 1.56
CA LEU A 703 -13.66 6.40 0.66
C LEU A 703 -12.59 6.19 -0.40
N ASN A 704 -12.17 4.96 -0.56
CA ASN A 704 -11.31 4.52 -1.64
C ASN A 704 -11.90 3.25 -2.24
N GLY A 705 -12.13 3.25 -3.56
CA GLY A 705 -12.75 2.11 -4.20
C GLY A 705 -12.37 2.00 -5.65
N SER A 706 -12.40 0.79 -6.15
CA SER A 706 -12.27 0.53 -7.57
C SER A 706 -13.32 -0.46 -8.03
N VAL A 707 -13.81 -0.25 -9.22
CA VAL A 707 -14.63 -1.20 -9.96
C VAL A 707 -14.04 -1.35 -11.34
N GLY A 708 -13.87 -2.56 -11.80
CA GLY A 708 -13.32 -2.84 -13.11
C GLY A 708 -13.77 -4.19 -13.62
N TYR A 709 -13.59 -4.41 -14.89
CA TYR A 709 -13.88 -5.65 -15.56
C TYR A 709 -12.58 -6.24 -16.10
N SER A 710 -12.30 -7.48 -15.74
CA SER A 710 -11.14 -8.24 -16.20
C SER A 710 -11.59 -9.30 -17.19
N HIS A 711 -10.86 -9.42 -18.28
CA HIS A 711 -10.95 -10.50 -19.26
C HIS A 711 -9.59 -11.16 -19.37
N MET A 712 -9.57 -12.50 -19.29
CA MET A 712 -8.36 -13.32 -19.32
C MET A 712 -8.55 -14.46 -20.30
N SER A 713 -7.51 -14.81 -21.05
CA SER A 713 -7.48 -15.99 -21.90
C SER A 713 -6.05 -16.50 -22.11
N ASP A 714 -5.90 -17.77 -22.45
CA ASP A 714 -4.63 -18.38 -22.90
C ASP A 714 -4.47 -18.33 -24.44
N GLY A 715 -5.39 -17.69 -25.13
CA GLY A 715 -5.44 -17.66 -26.60
C GLY A 715 -5.95 -18.95 -27.24
N GLN A 716 -6.26 -19.97 -26.46
CA GLN A 716 -6.74 -21.30 -26.92
C GLN A 716 -8.08 -21.66 -26.29
N SER A 717 -8.05 -22.43 -25.21
CA SER A 717 -9.23 -23.05 -24.61
C SER A 717 -9.69 -22.39 -23.33
N LEU A 718 -8.77 -21.76 -22.57
CA LEU A 718 -9.07 -21.16 -21.29
C LEU A 718 -9.49 -19.69 -21.47
N ARG A 719 -10.68 -19.36 -21.01
CA ARG A 719 -11.20 -17.99 -21.00
C ARG A 719 -11.97 -17.75 -19.72
N ASN A 720 -11.67 -16.64 -19.06
CA ASN A 720 -12.42 -16.22 -17.90
C ASN A 720 -12.58 -14.70 -17.88
N HIS A 721 -13.61 -14.22 -17.22
CA HIS A 721 -13.87 -12.81 -17.09
C HIS A 721 -14.73 -12.52 -15.85
N GLY A 722 -14.73 -11.30 -15.40
CA GLY A 722 -15.57 -10.91 -14.28
C GLY A 722 -15.31 -9.51 -13.76
N TRP A 723 -16.21 -9.07 -12.90
CA TRP A 723 -16.10 -7.80 -12.22
C TRP A 723 -15.17 -7.93 -11.02
N CYS A 724 -14.22 -7.00 -10.93
CA CYS A 724 -13.31 -6.85 -9.82
C CYS A 724 -13.69 -5.58 -9.07
N THR A 725 -14.08 -5.69 -7.81
CA THR A 725 -14.43 -4.53 -6.99
C THR A 725 -13.72 -4.62 -5.65
N ASN A 726 -13.13 -3.52 -5.23
CA ASN A 726 -12.69 -3.34 -3.86
C ASN A 726 -13.16 -1.98 -3.33
N ILE A 727 -13.52 -1.93 -2.07
CA ILE A 727 -13.96 -0.73 -1.37
C ILE A 727 -13.30 -0.72 0.00
N ASP A 728 -12.67 0.40 0.31
CA ASP A 728 -12.16 0.75 1.65
C ASP A 728 -12.85 2.03 2.09
N ALA A 729 -13.57 1.97 3.20
CA ALA A 729 -14.26 3.11 3.78
C ALA A 729 -13.83 3.28 5.23
N SER A 730 -13.52 4.51 5.64
CA SER A 730 -13.15 4.81 7.01
C SER A 730 -13.80 6.09 7.52
N LEU A 731 -14.17 6.05 8.78
CA LEU A 731 -14.67 7.17 9.57
C LEU A 731 -13.69 7.42 10.71
N GLN A 732 -13.23 8.65 10.84
CA GLN A 732 -12.52 9.14 12.02
C GLN A 732 -13.31 10.24 12.67
N GLN A 733 -13.56 10.10 13.98
CA GLN A 733 -14.22 11.12 14.81
C GLN A 733 -13.30 11.49 15.97
N THR A 734 -12.98 12.78 16.06
CA THR A 734 -12.27 13.34 17.24
C THR A 734 -13.27 14.00 18.16
N PHE A 735 -13.22 13.69 19.46
CA PHE A 735 -14.04 14.34 20.48
C PHE A 735 -13.18 14.68 21.69
N ALA A 736 -13.57 15.74 22.42
CA ALA A 736 -12.85 16.26 23.58
C ALA A 736 -11.32 16.44 23.34
N LYS A 737 -10.91 16.82 22.12
CA LYS A 737 -9.52 17.10 21.67
C LYS A 737 -8.50 15.96 21.86
N THR A 738 -8.79 14.97 22.67
CA THR A 738 -7.83 13.90 23.08
C THR A 738 -8.35 12.49 22.82
N TRP A 739 -9.63 12.34 22.48
CA TRP A 739 -10.21 11.05 22.12
C TRP A 739 -10.36 10.96 20.61
N ILE A 740 -9.98 9.84 20.03
CA ILE A 740 -10.13 9.57 18.60
C ILE A 740 -10.78 8.19 18.46
N PHE A 741 -11.96 8.18 17.86
CA PHE A 741 -12.63 6.96 17.41
C PHE A 741 -12.37 6.76 15.93
N ASN A 742 -12.02 5.55 15.52
CA ASN A 742 -11.93 5.16 14.12
C ASN A 742 -12.77 3.91 13.89
N ALA A 743 -13.48 3.91 12.76
CA ALA A 743 -14.13 2.74 12.20
C ALA A 743 -13.67 2.59 10.74
N SER A 744 -13.31 1.39 10.34
CA SER A 744 -12.96 1.10 8.94
C SER A 744 -13.58 -0.20 8.47
N TYR A 745 -13.94 -0.23 7.19
CA TYR A 745 -14.51 -1.38 6.50
C TYR A 745 -13.81 -1.56 5.17
N TYR A 746 -13.39 -2.79 4.89
CA TYR A 746 -12.82 -3.19 3.62
C TYR A 746 -13.58 -4.38 3.06
N VAL A 747 -13.85 -4.35 1.77
CA VAL A 747 -14.43 -5.48 1.04
C VAL A 747 -13.79 -5.60 -0.34
N GLN A 748 -13.49 -6.84 -0.72
CA GLN A 748 -13.06 -7.23 -2.05
C GLN A 748 -14.00 -8.31 -2.56
N THR A 749 -14.51 -8.15 -3.78
CA THR A 749 -15.27 -9.20 -4.47
C THR A 749 -14.34 -10.34 -4.93
N PRO A 750 -14.87 -11.53 -5.22
CA PRO A 750 -14.09 -12.58 -5.87
C PRO A 750 -13.40 -12.04 -7.12
N GLN A 751 -12.10 -12.34 -7.28
CA GLN A 751 -11.30 -11.93 -8.43
C GLN A 751 -11.22 -13.10 -9.42
N PRO A 752 -11.47 -12.88 -10.72
CA PRO A 752 -11.27 -13.93 -11.72
C PRO A 752 -9.76 -14.24 -11.85
N THR A 753 -9.44 -15.52 -12.01
CA THR A 753 -8.13 -16.05 -12.42
C THR A 753 -8.29 -16.78 -13.73
N LEU A 754 -7.24 -17.16 -14.43
CA LEU A 754 -7.37 -17.84 -15.72
C LEU A 754 -8.22 -19.12 -15.63
N GLN A 755 -8.04 -19.91 -14.58
CA GLN A 755 -8.74 -21.19 -14.38
C GLN A 755 -9.82 -21.17 -13.29
N GLY A 756 -10.29 -19.98 -12.84
CA GLY A 756 -11.31 -19.94 -11.79
C GLY A 756 -11.53 -18.58 -11.15
N LYS A 757 -11.64 -18.56 -9.85
CA LYS A 757 -11.83 -17.33 -9.08
C LYS A 757 -11.28 -17.44 -7.67
N ASP A 758 -10.74 -16.35 -7.19
CA ASP A 758 -10.37 -16.13 -5.81
C ASP A 758 -11.59 -15.85 -4.93
N ALA A 759 -11.34 -15.84 -3.62
CA ALA A 759 -12.37 -15.62 -2.63
C ALA A 759 -12.79 -14.16 -2.47
N ARG A 760 -14.00 -13.97 -1.98
CA ARG A 760 -14.42 -12.72 -1.37
C ARG A 760 -13.64 -12.52 -0.07
N TYR A 761 -13.15 -11.29 0.16
CA TYR A 761 -12.51 -10.89 1.41
C TYR A 761 -13.19 -9.67 1.98
N GLN A 762 -13.39 -9.64 3.32
CA GLN A 762 -13.91 -8.46 4.01
C GLN A 762 -13.38 -8.42 5.44
N TRP A 763 -13.17 -7.23 5.94
CA TRP A 763 -12.84 -7.00 7.35
C TRP A 763 -13.29 -5.61 7.80
N TYR A 764 -13.49 -5.47 9.08
CA TYR A 764 -13.80 -4.20 9.71
C TYR A 764 -13.06 -4.08 11.03
N ASN A 765 -12.68 -2.86 11.34
CA ASN A 765 -11.88 -2.53 12.50
C ASN A 765 -12.46 -1.32 13.21
N PHE A 766 -12.51 -1.39 14.53
CA PHE A 766 -12.89 -0.29 15.39
C PHE A 766 -11.77 -0.04 16.38
N SER A 767 -11.45 1.23 16.63
CA SER A 767 -10.47 1.60 17.64
C SER A 767 -10.86 2.87 18.36
N LEU A 768 -10.51 2.93 19.63
CA LEU A 768 -10.68 4.09 20.49
C LEU A 768 -9.33 4.43 21.12
N SER A 769 -8.83 5.62 20.83
CA SER A 769 -7.56 6.12 21.34
C SER A 769 -7.78 7.28 22.30
N LYS A 770 -7.00 7.31 23.37
CA LYS A 770 -6.95 8.42 24.34
C LYS A 770 -5.51 8.90 24.48
N SER A 771 -5.29 10.19 24.29
CA SER A 771 -4.00 10.84 24.51
C SER A 771 -3.96 11.58 25.85
N PHE A 772 -2.80 11.47 26.51
CA PHE A 772 -2.48 12.09 27.81
C PHE A 772 -1.16 12.86 27.68
N MET A 773 -0.81 13.69 28.67
CA MET A 773 0.47 14.38 28.79
C MET A 773 0.83 15.16 27.52
N ASP A 774 -0.03 16.03 27.05
CA ASP A 774 0.15 16.77 25.79
C ASP A 774 0.47 15.86 24.61
N LYS A 775 -0.29 14.76 24.47
CA LYS A 775 -0.13 13.73 23.45
C LYS A 775 1.19 12.92 23.51
N ARG A 776 1.92 12.98 24.63
CA ARG A 776 3.11 12.15 24.84
C ARG A 776 2.78 10.70 25.11
N LEU A 777 1.72 10.41 25.85
CA LEU A 777 1.24 9.06 26.11
C LEU A 777 -0.10 8.86 25.35
N THR A 778 -0.19 7.81 24.56
CA THR A 778 -1.44 7.41 23.87
C THR A 778 -1.73 5.95 24.19
N LEU A 779 -2.94 5.70 24.66
CA LEU A 779 -3.51 4.37 24.84
C LEU A 779 -4.55 4.13 23.77
N THR A 780 -4.54 2.97 23.15
CA THR A 780 -5.53 2.58 22.13
C THR A 780 -6.08 1.20 22.45
N ALA A 781 -7.40 1.10 22.53
CA ALA A 781 -8.10 -0.18 22.49
C ALA A 781 -8.66 -0.41 21.09
N TYR A 782 -8.60 -1.64 20.59
CA TYR A 782 -9.09 -1.95 19.25
C TYR A 782 -9.72 -3.34 19.18
N ILE A 783 -10.64 -3.50 18.24
CA ILE A 783 -11.27 -4.77 17.91
C ILE A 783 -11.43 -4.89 16.40
N ILE A 784 -11.04 -6.03 15.86
CA ILE A 784 -11.11 -6.37 14.44
C ILE A 784 -12.12 -7.51 14.28
N ASN A 785 -13.01 -7.35 13.30
CA ASN A 785 -14.05 -8.32 12.94
C ASN A 785 -14.92 -8.77 14.14
N PRO A 786 -15.49 -7.84 14.95
CA PRO A 786 -16.32 -8.20 16.10
C PRO A 786 -17.67 -8.81 15.69
N PHE A 787 -18.11 -8.60 14.45
CA PHE A 787 -19.39 -9.09 13.93
C PHE A 787 -19.15 -10.22 12.92
N GLY A 788 -19.81 -11.31 13.07
CA GLY A 788 -19.71 -12.46 12.19
C GLY A 788 -19.09 -13.69 12.84
N LYS A 789 -18.68 -14.64 12.02
CA LYS A 789 -18.06 -15.88 12.50
C LYS A 789 -16.65 -15.59 13.02
N ARG A 790 -16.25 -16.28 14.10
CA ARG A 790 -14.89 -16.17 14.67
C ARG A 790 -13.80 -16.52 13.65
N TYR A 791 -14.10 -17.43 12.71
CA TYR A 791 -13.19 -17.84 11.64
C TYR A 791 -13.67 -17.26 10.32
N PHE A 792 -12.74 -16.64 9.61
CA PHE A 792 -12.91 -16.27 8.21
C PHE A 792 -12.62 -17.50 7.35
N CYS A 793 -13.42 -17.73 6.33
CA CYS A 793 -13.22 -18.81 5.36
C CYS A 793 -12.91 -18.18 3.99
N TYR A 794 -11.67 -18.33 3.54
CA TYR A 794 -11.24 -18.05 2.19
C TYR A 794 -11.52 -19.25 1.31
N ARG A 795 -12.27 -19.07 0.23
CA ARG A 795 -12.65 -20.15 -0.69
C ARG A 795 -12.24 -19.79 -2.11
N SER A 796 -11.47 -20.65 -2.75
CA SER A 796 -11.09 -20.55 -4.15
C SER A 796 -11.63 -21.74 -4.95
N GLU A 797 -11.73 -21.56 -6.28
CA GLU A 797 -12.17 -22.57 -7.21
C GLU A 797 -11.22 -22.56 -8.41
N THR A 798 -10.76 -23.75 -8.81
CA THR A 798 -9.97 -23.97 -10.02
C THR A 798 -10.73 -24.96 -10.90
N VAL A 799 -10.87 -24.65 -12.17
CA VAL A 799 -11.62 -25.44 -13.15
C VAL A 799 -10.76 -25.67 -14.39
N ALA A 800 -10.66 -26.90 -14.82
CA ALA A 800 -10.11 -27.31 -16.11
C ALA A 800 -11.10 -28.27 -16.80
N ASN A 801 -10.79 -28.67 -18.03
CA ASN A 801 -11.71 -29.54 -18.81
C ASN A 801 -11.95 -30.89 -18.14
N ASN A 802 -10.97 -31.42 -17.43
CA ASN A 802 -10.97 -32.75 -16.86
C ASN A 802 -10.90 -32.81 -15.32
N PHE A 803 -10.91 -31.65 -14.65
CA PHE A 803 -11.01 -31.62 -13.19
C PHE A 803 -11.60 -30.29 -12.67
N ARG A 804 -12.09 -30.33 -11.44
CA ARG A 804 -12.51 -29.15 -10.67
C ARG A 804 -12.01 -29.30 -9.25
N THR A 805 -11.39 -28.26 -8.73
CA THR A 805 -10.96 -28.20 -7.32
C THR A 805 -11.65 -27.03 -6.62
N THR A 806 -12.25 -27.29 -5.47
CA THR A 806 -12.69 -26.27 -4.53
C THR A 806 -11.79 -26.37 -3.31
N ALA A 807 -11.12 -25.29 -2.98
CA ALA A 807 -10.29 -25.22 -1.78
C ALA A 807 -10.80 -24.14 -0.82
N SER A 808 -10.69 -24.38 0.47
CA SER A 808 -10.99 -23.37 1.49
C SER A 808 -9.98 -23.41 2.61
N SER A 809 -9.61 -22.22 3.10
CA SER A 809 -8.78 -22.05 4.29
C SER A 809 -9.51 -21.16 5.28
N SER A 810 -9.54 -21.55 6.53
CA SER A 810 -10.23 -20.81 7.59
C SER A 810 -9.27 -20.49 8.70
N TRP A 811 -9.20 -19.22 9.10
CA TRP A 811 -8.37 -18.78 10.22
C TRP A 811 -9.14 -17.83 11.14
N CYS A 812 -8.67 -17.73 12.38
CA CYS A 812 -9.26 -16.81 13.33
C CYS A 812 -9.10 -15.37 12.86
N GLN A 813 -10.19 -14.63 12.76
CA GLN A 813 -10.22 -13.26 12.32
C GLN A 813 -10.64 -12.26 13.41
N LEU A 814 -11.13 -12.74 14.53
CA LEU A 814 -11.49 -11.87 15.66
C LEU A 814 -10.25 -11.55 16.48
N TYR A 815 -9.82 -10.29 16.43
CA TYR A 815 -8.73 -9.79 17.25
C TYR A 815 -9.22 -8.65 18.13
N TYR A 816 -8.82 -8.64 19.39
CA TYR A 816 -9.05 -7.53 20.31
C TYR A 816 -7.81 -7.31 21.15
N GLY A 817 -7.46 -6.06 21.35
CA GLY A 817 -6.19 -5.73 21.98
C GLY A 817 -6.05 -4.30 22.42
N VAL A 818 -4.91 -4.04 23.01
CA VAL A 818 -4.51 -2.71 23.46
C VAL A 818 -3.10 -2.39 22.96
N SER A 819 -2.86 -1.10 22.75
CA SER A 819 -1.51 -0.60 22.50
C SER A 819 -1.23 0.65 23.33
N VAL A 820 0.04 0.81 23.68
CA VAL A 820 0.58 1.95 24.40
C VAL A 820 1.71 2.56 23.59
N ARG A 821 1.77 3.88 23.53
CA ARG A 821 2.86 4.64 22.93
C ARG A 821 3.26 5.77 23.87
N PHE A 822 4.57 5.86 24.13
CA PHE A 822 5.15 6.90 24.97
C PHE A 822 6.28 7.60 24.24
N ARG A 823 6.23 8.93 24.15
CA ARG A 823 7.22 9.77 23.46
C ARG A 823 7.91 10.70 24.44
N ILE A 824 9.24 10.77 24.33
CA ILE A 824 10.11 11.69 25.08
C ILE A 824 10.95 12.54 24.11
N GLY A 825 11.37 13.71 24.57
CA GLY A 825 12.19 14.66 23.82
C GLY A 825 11.38 15.54 22.84
N LYS A 826 12.06 16.49 22.25
CA LYS A 826 11.59 17.34 21.16
C LYS A 826 12.72 17.49 20.16
N LEU A 827 12.55 16.90 18.97
CA LEU A 827 13.42 17.18 17.84
C LEU A 827 12.86 18.42 17.14
N LYS A 828 13.56 19.54 17.28
CA LYS A 828 13.18 20.79 16.60
C LYS A 828 13.84 20.92 15.22
N ALA A 829 14.55 19.89 14.77
CA ALA A 829 15.36 19.91 13.56
C ALA A 829 14.79 18.97 12.49
N SER A 830 14.96 19.35 11.23
CA SER A 830 14.78 18.43 10.13
C SER A 830 15.98 17.48 10.02
N VAL A 831 15.69 16.22 9.77
CA VAL A 831 16.70 15.20 9.48
C VAL A 831 17.02 15.26 7.99
N LYS A 832 18.27 15.61 7.65
CA LYS A 832 18.74 15.56 6.26
C LYS A 832 19.21 14.15 5.92
N HIS A 833 18.67 13.63 4.84
CA HIS A 833 19.10 12.36 4.22
C HIS A 833 19.46 12.61 2.76
N THR A 834 20.27 11.74 2.15
CA THR A 834 20.59 11.84 0.72
C THR A 834 19.32 11.65 -0.14
N GLU A 835 19.08 12.37 -1.24
CA GLU A 835 17.83 12.32 -2.03
C GLU A 835 17.58 11.02 -2.78
N ARG A 836 18.49 10.07 -2.74
CA ARG A 836 18.39 8.78 -3.42
C ARG A 836 19.13 7.70 -2.66
N THR A 837 18.52 6.56 -2.45
CA THR A 837 19.09 5.31 -1.98
C THR A 837 18.67 4.20 -2.94
N VAL A 838 19.50 3.20 -3.11
CA VAL A 838 19.24 2.08 -4.02
C VAL A 838 18.33 1.06 -3.35
N GLU A 839 17.26 0.70 -4.03
CA GLU A 839 16.42 -0.45 -3.73
C GLU A 839 16.19 -1.28 -5.00
N ASN A 840 16.02 -2.59 -4.82
CA ASN A 840 15.75 -3.52 -5.91
C ASN A 840 14.37 -4.15 -5.75
N ASN A 841 13.53 -3.96 -6.77
CA ASN A 841 12.22 -4.61 -6.91
C ASN A 841 12.08 -5.19 -8.31
N ASP A 842 13.10 -5.89 -8.75
CA ASP A 842 13.29 -6.24 -10.16
C ASP A 842 12.88 -7.67 -10.48
N VAL A 843 12.35 -8.41 -9.51
CA VAL A 843 11.94 -9.82 -9.68
C VAL A 843 10.53 -10.03 -9.17
N LYS A 844 9.68 -10.65 -10.00
CA LYS A 844 8.37 -11.17 -9.58
C LYS A 844 8.63 -12.25 -8.52
N GLN A 845 8.30 -11.94 -7.28
CA GLN A 845 8.34 -12.92 -6.21
C GLN A 845 7.21 -13.90 -6.43
N GLY A 846 7.53 -15.19 -6.39
CA GLY A 846 6.52 -16.24 -6.35
C GLY A 846 5.56 -15.90 -5.20
N GLY A 847 4.27 -15.85 -5.48
CA GLY A 847 3.28 -15.57 -4.46
C GLY A 847 3.48 -16.55 -3.31
N GLY A 848 4.09 -16.07 -2.24
CA GLY A 848 4.26 -16.81 -0.99
C GLY A 848 2.91 -16.95 -0.28
N GLY A 849 1.93 -17.50 -0.99
CA GLY A 849 0.73 -18.08 -0.45
C GLY A 849 0.98 -19.57 -0.44
N GLY A 850 1.40 -20.09 0.72
CA GLY A 850 1.52 -21.51 0.90
C GLY A 850 0.25 -22.21 0.41
N LYS A 851 0.35 -22.80 -0.78
CA LYS A 851 -0.48 -23.94 -1.15
C LYS A 851 0.22 -25.15 -0.52
N GLY A 852 0.00 -25.35 0.75
CA GLY A 852 0.28 -26.58 1.46
C GLY A 852 -1.02 -27.31 1.65
#